data_e8cc7c86a96e340b12c032a57473ca27
#
_entry.id   e8cc7c86a96e340b12c032a57473ca27
#
_cell.length_a   1.000
_cell.length_b   1.000
_cell.length_c   1.000
_cell.angle_alpha   90.00
_cell.angle_beta   90.00
_cell.angle_gamma   90.00
#
_symmetry.space_group_name_H-M   'P 1'
#
loop_
_entity.id
_entity.type
_entity.pdbx_description
1 polymer ?
#
loop_
_entity_poly.entity_id
_entity_poly.type
_entity_poly.pdbx_seq_one_letter_code
_entity_poly.pdbx_strand_id
1 'polypeptide(L)'
;MKKIILLIAAVLMTGAASAQTDSTIVQRKKVGVVLSGGGAKGMAHIGVLKVLEKAGIPVDIVTGTSIGSIVGGLYSIGYNSHSLDSMVRAQDWTYVITDKEDLRKQSLLDRKKANTYLFSTGLTIGKHSVNAGGLIKGKNLAELFQKLFVGYTDSLDFTNDLKIPFACVATNIMDNSEVVFHSGRLPQAIRASMSIPAAFSPVRIGDMVLVDGGLKNNFPVDVAREMGAEIVIGVTLNGKPKTAEDITGTMKIVGQIIDVNCVNKYAENKALSDLWMNVDPHGYSTASFTAEAIDSLIRYGEEEAMRHWDEIIALKKRIGIDNSFRPLIYHPLRPNAMTERQHVTSFSFENMTPQAERFLIQKFHLNKVDSIDAKMEQELTTSMRMDLFYQTAECQLVPEDGGVRVVLSAGDRKSLQLHAGVRYDTEESAALQLGLDIPLKTAVPVETDITLRLGKRLMARGEITVHPRSFTRPTFSYTFRRNDVDVYTNGDLDYNIRYNQSQAEFLPINFDLRHFNLQMGLRWDYFHYRNTLGSESVKLGPLKNEHFFSYRARMVFNTEDNWNFPTRGVRFNAEYAYVTNNFAKLDVRDADGNKQGKTMGMSDVRANWRMSFSFNDRFTIQPMLYGRLIFGSVVSAGLSNTIGGEWFGHYIEQQMPFAGIGNMEYIDRQFVAAQLQAQERIGGKSYVLLRVAGGQNAGKLKEIFDHRTMIGVQGAFYYNSLFGPLGATLGYSNHTKKVYFYINLGYEF
;
A
#
# COMPACT_ATOMS: atom_id res chain seq x y z
N MET A 1 8.53 -78.57 3.02
CA MET A 1 7.99 -77.23 3.23
C MET A 1 8.07 -76.72 4.70
N LYS A 2 7.73 -77.52 5.72
CA LYS A 2 7.81 -77.07 7.14
C LYS A 2 9.25 -76.67 7.63
N LYS A 3 10.30 -77.34 7.13
CA LYS A 3 11.70 -77.04 7.51
C LYS A 3 12.29 -75.82 6.81
N ILE A 4 11.73 -75.39 5.67
CA ILE A 4 12.14 -74.15 4.97
C ILE A 4 11.50 -72.95 5.60
N ILE A 5 10.25 -73.07 6.09
CA ILE A 5 9.55 -71.97 6.80
C ILE A 5 10.21 -71.70 8.17
N LEU A 6 10.72 -72.73 8.86
CA LEU A 6 11.46 -72.54 10.12
C LEU A 6 12.83 -71.88 9.90
N LEU A 7 13.50 -72.17 8.77
CA LEU A 7 14.78 -71.50 8.44
C LEU A 7 14.59 -70.01 8.07
N ILE A 8 13.54 -69.71 7.33
CA ILE A 8 13.20 -68.31 6.99
C ILE A 8 12.75 -67.53 8.24
N ALA A 9 12.01 -68.16 9.16
CA ALA A 9 11.66 -67.53 10.42
C ALA A 9 12.86 -67.31 11.33
N ALA A 10 13.84 -68.22 11.34
CA ALA A 10 15.09 -68.05 12.10
C ALA A 10 16.00 -66.95 11.51
N VAL A 11 16.07 -66.79 10.19
CA VAL A 11 16.82 -65.74 9.51
C VAL A 11 16.14 -64.37 9.68
N LEU A 12 14.81 -64.31 9.75
CA LEU A 12 14.06 -63.08 10.06
C LEU A 12 14.15 -62.67 11.55
N MET A 13 14.34 -63.61 12.46
CA MET A 13 14.55 -63.29 13.88
C MET A 13 16.00 -62.89 14.23
N THR A 14 16.99 -63.28 13.45
CA THR A 14 18.38 -62.83 13.63
C THR A 14 18.65 -61.48 12.96
N GLY A 15 17.81 -61.05 11.98
CA GLY A 15 17.89 -59.74 11.37
C GLY A 15 17.25 -58.60 12.20
N ALA A 16 16.41 -58.95 13.21
CA ALA A 16 15.75 -57.97 14.07
C ALA A 16 16.52 -57.66 15.39
N ALA A 17 17.65 -58.32 15.62
CA ALA A 17 18.42 -58.19 16.85
C ALA A 17 19.67 -57.31 16.73
N SER A 18 19.85 -56.56 15.64
CA SER A 18 21.05 -55.73 15.43
C SER A 18 20.74 -54.29 15.06
N ALA A 19 19.58 -53.77 15.40
CA ALA A 19 19.26 -52.36 15.29
C ALA A 19 18.84 -51.74 16.64
N GLN A 20 19.46 -52.20 17.75
CA GLN A 20 19.69 -51.33 18.89
C GLN A 20 20.93 -50.49 18.57
N THR A 21 20.75 -49.45 17.75
CA THR A 21 21.62 -48.30 17.89
C THR A 21 21.40 -47.80 19.32
N ASP A 22 22.37 -48.13 20.17
CA ASP A 22 22.63 -47.33 21.38
C ASP A 22 22.73 -45.87 20.97
N SER A 23 21.60 -45.17 20.87
CA SER A 23 21.60 -43.77 21.00
C SER A 23 21.98 -43.49 22.45
N THR A 24 23.28 -43.53 22.75
CA THR A 24 23.81 -42.78 23.86
C THR A 24 23.32 -41.34 23.64
N ILE A 25 22.24 -40.98 24.33
CA ILE A 25 21.80 -39.58 24.46
C ILE A 25 22.99 -38.92 25.08
N VAL A 26 23.86 -38.33 24.28
CA VAL A 26 24.93 -37.48 24.75
C VAL A 26 24.21 -36.40 25.56
N GLN A 27 24.34 -36.45 26.88
CA GLN A 27 23.72 -35.51 27.79
C GLN A 27 24.49 -34.18 27.66
N ARG A 28 24.18 -33.46 26.59
CA ARG A 28 24.78 -32.17 26.30
C ARG A 28 24.07 -31.04 27.02
N LYS A 29 24.75 -29.96 27.26
CA LYS A 29 24.17 -28.75 27.86
C LYS A 29 23.20 -28.08 26.88
N LYS A 30 22.12 -27.56 27.43
CA LYS A 30 21.12 -26.79 26.68
C LYS A 30 21.67 -25.42 26.33
N VAL A 31 21.54 -25.05 25.04
CA VAL A 31 22.02 -23.79 24.49
C VAL A 31 20.85 -22.84 24.30
N GLY A 32 20.90 -21.65 24.90
CA GLY A 32 20.00 -20.53 24.69
C GLY A 32 20.61 -19.52 23.75
N VAL A 33 19.83 -19.02 22.79
CA VAL A 33 20.17 -17.89 21.94
C VAL A 33 19.27 -16.71 22.32
N VAL A 34 19.89 -15.56 22.61
CA VAL A 34 19.21 -14.36 23.07
C VAL A 34 19.41 -13.23 22.08
N LEU A 35 18.30 -12.69 21.56
CA LEU A 35 18.29 -11.68 20.51
C LEU A 35 17.70 -10.36 21.04
N SER A 36 18.52 -9.31 21.07
CA SER A 36 18.09 -8.01 21.58
C SER A 36 17.14 -7.28 20.63
N GLY A 37 16.44 -6.28 21.17
CA GLY A 37 15.70 -5.31 20.37
C GLY A 37 16.61 -4.35 19.60
N GLY A 38 16.06 -3.67 18.59
CA GLY A 38 16.83 -2.70 17.79
C GLY A 38 16.20 -2.26 16.48
N GLY A 39 14.94 -2.58 16.21
CA GLY A 39 14.25 -2.25 14.96
C GLY A 39 14.98 -2.82 13.73
N ALA A 40 15.16 -2.05 12.66
CA ALA A 40 15.82 -2.51 11.42
C ALA A 40 17.20 -3.12 11.66
N LYS A 41 17.94 -2.68 12.69
CA LYS A 41 19.24 -3.23 13.04
C LYS A 41 19.19 -4.74 13.34
N GLY A 42 18.01 -5.25 13.74
CA GLY A 42 17.79 -6.67 14.03
C GLY A 42 17.96 -7.62 12.84
N MET A 43 18.04 -7.10 11.62
CA MET A 43 18.42 -7.92 10.46
C MET A 43 19.80 -8.56 10.65
N ALA A 44 20.66 -7.97 11.46
CA ALA A 44 21.97 -8.54 11.82
C ALA A 44 21.88 -9.86 12.59
N HIS A 45 20.80 -10.09 13.34
CA HIS A 45 20.58 -11.38 14.01
C HIS A 45 20.55 -12.55 13.03
N ILE A 46 20.01 -12.33 11.82
CA ILE A 46 19.99 -13.35 10.75
C ILE A 46 21.41 -13.74 10.36
N GLY A 47 22.31 -12.75 10.22
CA GLY A 47 23.72 -12.99 9.93
C GLY A 47 24.43 -13.81 11.01
N VAL A 48 24.16 -13.50 12.28
CA VAL A 48 24.70 -14.28 13.39
C VAL A 48 24.18 -15.71 13.37
N LEU A 49 22.86 -15.91 13.17
CA LEU A 49 22.26 -17.24 13.10
C LEU A 49 22.87 -18.09 11.97
N LYS A 50 23.19 -17.52 10.80
CA LYS A 50 23.89 -18.22 9.71
C LYS A 50 25.23 -18.79 10.17
N VAL A 51 26.01 -18.05 10.94
CA VAL A 51 27.31 -18.50 11.44
C VAL A 51 27.15 -19.58 12.52
N LEU A 52 26.16 -19.44 13.41
CA LEU A 52 25.87 -20.47 14.42
C LEU A 52 25.40 -21.79 13.77
N GLU A 53 24.54 -21.72 12.75
CA GLU A 53 24.13 -22.88 11.95
C GLU A 53 25.31 -23.51 11.22
N LYS A 54 26.17 -22.68 10.58
CA LYS A 54 27.39 -23.14 9.91
C LYS A 54 28.36 -23.82 10.87
N ALA A 55 28.47 -23.34 12.09
CA ALA A 55 29.28 -23.95 13.14
C ALA A 55 28.65 -25.25 13.70
N GLY A 56 27.38 -25.52 13.42
CA GLY A 56 26.64 -26.65 13.96
C GLY A 56 26.33 -26.53 15.45
N ILE A 57 26.07 -25.31 15.93
CA ILE A 57 25.63 -25.08 17.31
C ILE A 57 24.14 -25.43 17.44
N PRO A 58 23.75 -26.32 18.36
CA PRO A 58 22.34 -26.58 18.65
C PRO A 58 21.71 -25.38 19.35
N VAL A 59 20.46 -25.08 19.02
CA VAL A 59 19.68 -24.05 19.68
C VAL A 59 18.49 -24.73 20.36
N ASP A 60 18.45 -24.73 21.69
CA ASP A 60 17.43 -25.40 22.48
C ASP A 60 16.40 -24.43 23.07
N ILE A 61 16.75 -23.16 23.19
CA ILE A 61 15.91 -22.11 23.77
C ILE A 61 16.22 -20.82 22.99
N VAL A 62 15.18 -20.07 22.67
CA VAL A 62 15.34 -18.74 22.09
C VAL A 62 14.56 -17.73 22.92
N THR A 63 15.21 -16.62 23.28
CA THR A 63 14.51 -15.48 23.88
C THR A 63 14.80 -14.21 23.11
N GLY A 64 13.84 -13.30 23.07
CA GLY A 64 14.04 -12.08 22.32
C GLY A 64 13.13 -10.93 22.72
N THR A 65 13.55 -9.72 22.40
CA THR A 65 12.79 -8.50 22.61
C THR A 65 12.65 -7.75 21.29
N SER A 66 11.48 -7.16 21.04
CA SER A 66 11.23 -6.33 19.85
C SER A 66 11.54 -7.10 18.54
N ILE A 67 12.42 -6.59 17.67
CA ILE A 67 12.86 -7.30 16.46
C ILE A 67 13.49 -8.66 16.79
N GLY A 68 14.16 -8.79 17.92
CA GLY A 68 14.70 -10.08 18.40
C GLY A 68 13.60 -11.09 18.66
N SER A 69 12.41 -10.66 19.12
CA SER A 69 11.25 -11.51 19.29
C SER A 69 10.66 -11.98 17.93
N ILE A 70 10.73 -11.14 16.90
CA ILE A 70 10.29 -11.50 15.54
C ILE A 70 11.22 -12.56 14.95
N VAL A 71 12.52 -12.28 14.92
CA VAL A 71 13.52 -13.21 14.37
C VAL A 71 13.54 -14.52 15.19
N GLY A 72 13.55 -14.41 16.53
CA GLY A 72 13.57 -15.55 17.44
C GLY A 72 12.29 -16.40 17.35
N GLY A 73 11.12 -15.77 17.30
CA GLY A 73 9.85 -16.47 17.17
C GLY A 73 9.71 -17.21 15.85
N LEU A 74 10.12 -16.61 14.74
CA LEU A 74 10.17 -17.29 13.45
C LEU A 74 11.17 -18.45 13.44
N TYR A 75 12.33 -18.26 14.04
CA TYR A 75 13.32 -19.32 14.18
C TYR A 75 12.78 -20.48 15.02
N SER A 76 12.05 -20.18 16.07
CA SER A 76 11.46 -21.17 17.00
C SER A 76 10.37 -22.03 16.39
N ILE A 77 9.70 -21.56 15.32
CA ILE A 77 8.72 -22.35 14.56
C ILE A 77 9.33 -23.07 13.35
N GLY A 78 10.67 -22.96 13.16
CA GLY A 78 11.42 -23.75 12.16
C GLY A 78 11.91 -23.00 10.95
N TYR A 79 11.82 -21.65 10.88
CA TYR A 79 12.55 -20.90 9.87
C TYR A 79 14.03 -20.91 10.18
N ASN A 80 14.85 -21.39 9.25
CA ASN A 80 16.31 -21.30 9.38
C ASN A 80 16.82 -19.93 8.88
N SER A 81 18.10 -19.64 9.12
CA SER A 81 18.71 -18.38 8.74
C SER A 81 18.61 -18.04 7.26
N HIS A 82 18.69 -19.06 6.37
CA HIS A 82 18.55 -18.88 4.92
C HIS A 82 17.11 -18.49 4.54
N SER A 83 16.12 -19.13 5.14
CA SER A 83 14.70 -18.80 4.93
C SER A 83 14.38 -17.39 5.43
N LEU A 84 14.91 -17.00 6.60
CA LEU A 84 14.76 -15.66 7.16
C LEU A 84 15.40 -14.61 6.24
N ASP A 85 16.61 -14.83 5.75
CA ASP A 85 17.29 -13.93 4.82
C ASP A 85 16.47 -13.74 3.53
N SER A 86 16.06 -14.82 2.90
CA SER A 86 15.23 -14.76 1.70
C SER A 86 13.91 -14.00 1.94
N MET A 87 13.27 -14.26 3.07
CA MET A 87 12.00 -13.66 3.44
C MET A 87 12.12 -12.15 3.67
N VAL A 88 13.12 -11.69 4.42
CA VAL A 88 13.28 -10.24 4.72
C VAL A 88 13.62 -9.44 3.48
N ARG A 89 14.35 -10.03 2.51
CA ARG A 89 14.66 -9.38 1.22
C ARG A 89 13.44 -9.28 0.32
N ALA A 90 12.49 -10.21 0.43
CA ALA A 90 11.27 -10.23 -0.38
C ALA A 90 10.20 -9.23 0.08
N GLN A 91 10.34 -8.63 1.28
CA GLN A 91 9.33 -7.73 1.83
C GLN A 91 9.47 -6.29 1.32
N ASP A 92 8.33 -5.66 1.04
CA ASP A 92 8.24 -4.20 0.96
C ASP A 92 8.09 -3.62 2.39
N TRP A 93 9.23 -3.35 3.02
CA TRP A 93 9.25 -2.86 4.40
C TRP A 93 8.56 -1.51 4.57
N THR A 94 8.58 -0.64 3.55
CA THR A 94 7.85 0.63 3.59
C THR A 94 6.35 0.38 3.73
N TYR A 95 5.84 -0.63 3.01
CA TYR A 95 4.45 -1.07 3.15
C TYR A 95 4.18 -1.67 4.53
N VAL A 96 5.03 -2.63 4.97
CA VAL A 96 4.82 -3.38 6.21
C VAL A 96 4.77 -2.49 7.45
N ILE A 97 5.65 -1.48 7.52
CA ILE A 97 5.82 -0.64 8.73
C ILE A 97 5.00 0.66 8.71
N THR A 98 4.24 0.98 7.66
CA THR A 98 3.55 2.28 7.56
C THR A 98 2.03 2.20 7.56
N ASP A 99 1.42 1.03 7.69
CA ASP A 99 -0.02 0.81 7.56
C ASP A 99 -0.63 1.36 6.25
N LYS A 100 0.19 1.71 5.28
CA LYS A 100 -0.31 2.07 3.96
C LYS A 100 -1.07 0.88 3.39
N GLU A 101 -2.24 1.14 2.86
CA GLU A 101 -2.98 0.08 2.19
C GLU A 101 -2.19 -0.42 0.98
N ASP A 102 -2.14 -1.73 0.78
CA ASP A 102 -1.50 -2.31 -0.40
C ASP A 102 -2.25 -1.82 -1.66
N LEU A 103 -1.61 -0.95 -2.42
CA LEU A 103 -2.18 -0.44 -3.67
C LEU A 103 -2.62 -1.58 -4.61
N ARG A 104 -2.01 -2.77 -4.46
CA ARG A 104 -2.37 -3.97 -5.24
C ARG A 104 -3.67 -4.61 -4.78
N LYS A 105 -4.14 -4.33 -3.56
CA LYS A 105 -5.39 -4.86 -2.99
C LYS A 105 -6.54 -3.86 -3.02
N GLN A 106 -6.25 -2.60 -3.33
CA GLN A 106 -7.25 -1.54 -3.43
C GLN A 106 -7.98 -1.59 -4.79
N SER A 107 -9.22 -1.12 -4.78
CA SER A 107 -9.94 -0.80 -6.01
C SER A 107 -9.23 0.34 -6.77
N LEU A 108 -9.59 0.52 -8.03
CA LEU A 108 -8.99 1.57 -8.84
C LEU A 108 -9.30 2.98 -8.31
N LEU A 109 -10.53 3.19 -7.81
CA LEU A 109 -10.96 4.47 -7.24
C LEU A 109 -10.25 4.76 -5.91
N ASP A 110 -10.08 3.77 -5.05
CA ASP A 110 -9.31 3.93 -3.80
C ASP A 110 -7.84 4.24 -4.07
N ARG A 111 -7.23 3.60 -5.06
CA ARG A 111 -5.86 3.93 -5.51
C ARG A 111 -5.74 5.38 -5.98
N LYS A 112 -6.74 5.87 -6.73
CA LYS A 112 -6.80 7.27 -7.13
C LYS A 112 -6.86 8.19 -5.90
N LYS A 113 -7.76 7.89 -4.96
CA LYS A 113 -7.95 8.66 -3.72
C LYS A 113 -6.67 8.72 -2.87
N ALA A 114 -5.98 7.58 -2.71
CA ALA A 114 -4.70 7.50 -1.99
C ALA A 114 -3.57 8.34 -2.63
N ASN A 115 -3.64 8.61 -3.94
CA ASN A 115 -2.67 9.44 -4.67
C ASN A 115 -3.16 10.89 -4.90
N THR A 116 -4.26 11.28 -4.27
CA THR A 116 -4.82 12.64 -4.34
C THR A 116 -4.53 13.43 -3.06
N TYR A 117 -4.51 12.75 -1.91
CA TYR A 117 -4.40 13.41 -0.61
C TYR A 117 -3.05 13.18 0.04
N LEU A 118 -2.51 14.25 0.63
CA LEU A 118 -1.27 14.22 1.42
C LEU A 118 -1.48 13.56 2.78
N PHE A 119 -2.61 13.86 3.40
CA PHE A 119 -2.93 13.45 4.76
C PHE A 119 -4.33 12.85 4.81
N SER A 120 -4.46 11.74 5.51
CA SER A 120 -5.74 11.08 5.78
C SER A 120 -5.76 10.60 7.22
N THR A 121 -6.79 10.97 7.97
CA THR A 121 -6.95 10.53 9.36
C THR A 121 -8.38 10.14 9.65
N GLY A 122 -8.54 9.09 10.47
CA GLY A 122 -9.86 8.70 10.99
C GLY A 122 -10.24 9.59 12.17
N LEU A 123 -11.43 10.16 12.12
CA LEU A 123 -12.05 10.86 13.25
C LEU A 123 -13.09 9.94 13.88
N THR A 124 -12.92 9.62 15.16
CA THR A 124 -13.93 8.87 15.91
C THR A 124 -14.82 9.85 16.67
N ILE A 125 -16.10 9.88 16.32
CA ILE A 125 -17.11 10.68 17.02
C ILE A 125 -17.73 9.80 18.10
N GLY A 126 -17.42 10.06 19.39
CA GLY A 126 -18.00 9.34 20.53
C GLY A 126 -17.14 9.34 21.78
N LYS A 127 -17.74 9.11 22.94
CA LYS A 127 -17.11 9.15 24.27
C LYS A 127 -16.08 8.02 24.57
N HIS A 128 -15.91 7.04 23.68
CA HIS A 128 -15.02 5.88 23.84
C HIS A 128 -14.05 5.69 22.66
N SER A 129 -13.62 6.77 22.02
CA SER A 129 -12.49 6.66 21.12
C SER A 129 -11.20 6.61 21.95
N VAL A 130 -10.73 5.43 22.25
CA VAL A 130 -9.34 5.26 22.64
C VAL A 130 -8.51 5.57 21.40
N ASN A 131 -8.01 6.80 21.30
CA ASN A 131 -6.94 7.09 20.35
C ASN A 131 -5.83 6.10 20.64
N ALA A 132 -5.62 5.15 19.73
CA ALA A 132 -4.50 4.25 19.83
C ALA A 132 -3.24 5.12 19.86
N GLY A 133 -2.54 5.15 20.97
CA GLY A 133 -1.45 6.08 21.27
C GLY A 133 -0.18 5.92 20.42
N GLY A 134 -0.32 5.51 19.14
CA GLY A 134 0.75 5.39 18.16
C GLY A 134 0.28 5.84 16.77
N LEU A 135 1.24 6.32 15.96
CA LEU A 135 0.99 6.75 14.58
C LEU A 135 0.63 5.59 13.66
N ILE A 136 1.14 4.37 13.96
CA ILE A 136 1.01 3.16 13.15
C ILE A 136 0.23 2.12 13.94
N LYS A 137 -0.89 1.65 13.42
CA LYS A 137 -1.69 0.58 14.03
C LYS A 137 -1.05 -0.81 13.86
N GLY A 138 -0.17 -0.99 12.88
CA GLY A 138 0.54 -2.24 12.59
C GLY A 138 -0.32 -3.27 11.86
N LYS A 139 -1.28 -2.82 11.04
CA LYS A 139 -2.18 -3.69 10.27
C LYS A 139 -1.44 -4.59 9.29
N ASN A 140 -0.54 -4.00 8.51
CA ASN A 140 0.21 -4.74 7.49
C ASN A 140 1.19 -5.72 8.11
N LEU A 141 1.72 -5.35 9.28
CA LEU A 141 2.58 -6.23 10.06
C LEU A 141 1.78 -7.40 10.65
N ALA A 142 0.56 -7.16 11.16
CA ALA A 142 -0.31 -8.22 11.64
C ALA A 142 -0.68 -9.19 10.50
N GLU A 143 -0.99 -8.68 9.32
CA GLU A 143 -1.23 -9.50 8.13
C GLU A 143 0.01 -10.33 7.72
N LEU A 144 1.20 -9.73 7.80
CA LEU A 144 2.45 -10.46 7.56
C LEU A 144 2.64 -11.57 8.58
N PHE A 145 2.41 -11.29 9.87
CA PHE A 145 2.55 -12.28 10.92
C PHE A 145 1.58 -13.46 10.76
N GLN A 146 0.35 -13.21 10.36
CA GLN A 146 -0.59 -14.31 10.07
C GLN A 146 -0.08 -15.24 8.96
N LYS A 147 0.53 -14.69 7.92
CA LYS A 147 1.13 -15.49 6.84
C LYS A 147 2.38 -16.25 7.26
N LEU A 148 3.15 -15.71 8.20
CA LEU A 148 4.41 -16.31 8.64
C LEU A 148 4.23 -17.31 9.78
N PHE A 149 3.26 -17.09 10.67
CA PHE A 149 2.98 -17.94 11.82
C PHE A 149 1.82 -18.92 11.61
N VAL A 150 1.65 -19.43 10.38
CA VAL A 150 0.62 -20.41 10.06
C VAL A 150 0.71 -21.63 10.97
N GLY A 151 -0.41 -22.01 11.58
CA GLY A 151 -0.49 -23.10 12.55
C GLY A 151 -0.09 -22.72 13.98
N TYR A 152 0.29 -21.47 14.22
CA TYR A 152 0.71 -20.96 15.54
C TYR A 152 -0.09 -19.72 15.96
N THR A 153 -1.30 -19.54 15.42
CA THR A 153 -2.17 -18.38 15.69
C THR A 153 -3.08 -18.57 16.90
N ASP A 154 -3.30 -19.80 17.32
CA ASP A 154 -4.09 -20.12 18.51
C ASP A 154 -3.28 -19.91 19.80
N SER A 155 -3.94 -20.06 20.96
CA SER A 155 -3.25 -20.00 22.24
C SER A 155 -2.42 -21.25 22.47
N LEU A 156 -1.11 -21.08 22.61
CA LEU A 156 -0.10 -22.13 22.68
C LEU A 156 0.76 -21.98 23.93
N ASP A 157 1.37 -23.07 24.38
CA ASP A 157 2.51 -23.08 25.28
C ASP A 157 3.80 -22.96 24.45
N PHE A 158 4.49 -21.84 24.53
CA PHE A 158 5.69 -21.59 23.71
C PHE A 158 6.89 -22.47 24.11
N THR A 159 6.81 -23.14 25.24
CA THR A 159 7.83 -24.09 25.68
C THR A 159 7.63 -25.47 25.05
N ASN A 160 6.39 -25.92 24.96
CA ASN A 160 6.07 -27.29 24.58
C ASN A 160 5.51 -27.44 23.14
N ASP A 161 4.80 -26.42 22.65
CA ASP A 161 4.11 -26.51 21.35
C ASP A 161 4.94 -25.98 20.17
N LEU A 162 6.04 -25.24 20.43
CA LEU A 162 6.95 -24.78 19.39
C LEU A 162 8.05 -25.79 19.13
N LYS A 163 8.71 -25.69 17.96
CA LYS A 163 9.85 -26.57 17.58
C LYS A 163 11.07 -26.33 18.49
N ILE A 164 11.27 -25.09 18.89
CA ILE A 164 12.28 -24.66 19.85
C ILE A 164 11.56 -23.81 20.92
N PRO A 165 11.69 -24.11 22.21
CA PRO A 165 11.18 -23.31 23.31
C PRO A 165 11.51 -21.82 23.15
N PHE A 166 10.49 -20.98 23.33
CA PHE A 166 10.59 -19.54 23.06
C PHE A 166 9.97 -18.70 24.18
N ALA A 167 10.55 -17.52 24.42
CA ALA A 167 9.90 -16.47 25.18
C ALA A 167 10.22 -15.09 24.60
N CYS A 168 9.29 -14.16 24.76
CA CYS A 168 9.51 -12.76 24.41
C CYS A 168 9.02 -11.81 25.49
N VAL A 169 9.64 -10.63 25.52
CA VAL A 169 9.40 -9.64 26.57
C VAL A 169 8.60 -8.47 26.03
N ALA A 170 7.60 -8.02 26.79
CA ALA A 170 6.89 -6.77 26.62
C ALA A 170 6.93 -5.95 27.95
N THR A 171 6.50 -4.70 27.88
CA THR A 171 6.37 -3.81 29.04
C THR A 171 4.91 -3.43 29.23
N ASN A 172 4.35 -3.67 30.42
CA ASN A 172 3.02 -3.16 30.78
C ASN A 172 3.15 -1.71 31.28
N ILE A 173 2.57 -0.76 30.58
CA ILE A 173 2.66 0.67 30.98
C ILE A 173 1.68 1.07 32.09
N MET A 174 0.78 0.17 32.49
CA MET A 174 -0.17 0.45 33.59
C MET A 174 0.54 0.47 34.95
N ASP A 175 1.52 -0.43 35.14
CA ASP A 175 2.27 -0.59 36.37
C ASP A 175 3.79 -0.58 36.18
N ASN A 176 4.23 -0.37 34.95
CA ASN A 176 5.63 -0.37 34.55
C ASN A 176 6.32 -1.73 34.79
N SER A 177 5.59 -2.85 34.75
CA SER A 177 6.13 -4.21 34.93
C SER A 177 6.68 -4.78 33.62
N GLU A 178 7.62 -5.71 33.79
CA GLU A 178 8.09 -6.60 32.73
C GLU A 178 7.07 -7.73 32.55
N VAL A 179 6.68 -8.00 31.30
CA VAL A 179 5.79 -9.11 30.94
C VAL A 179 6.54 -10.07 30.06
N VAL A 180 6.82 -11.27 30.56
CA VAL A 180 7.43 -12.34 29.76
C VAL A 180 6.36 -13.29 29.26
N PHE A 181 6.27 -13.43 27.94
CA PHE A 181 5.33 -14.36 27.32
C PHE A 181 5.98 -15.72 27.14
N HIS A 182 5.44 -16.71 27.81
CA HIS A 182 5.73 -18.15 27.65
C HIS A 182 4.55 -18.90 27.01
N SER A 183 3.42 -18.24 26.83
CA SER A 183 2.20 -18.81 26.27
C SER A 183 1.30 -17.73 25.69
N GLY A 184 0.24 -18.15 24.98
CA GLY A 184 -0.74 -17.29 24.36
C GLY A 184 -0.68 -17.36 22.84
N ARG A 185 -1.26 -16.37 22.17
CA ARG A 185 -1.19 -16.25 20.69
C ARG A 185 0.19 -15.69 20.30
N LEU A 186 1.02 -16.52 19.69
CA LEU A 186 2.41 -16.16 19.36
C LEU A 186 2.54 -14.86 18.55
N PRO A 187 1.76 -14.62 17.46
CA PRO A 187 1.80 -13.35 16.74
C PRO A 187 1.44 -12.14 17.61
N GLN A 188 0.51 -12.30 18.57
CA GLN A 188 0.07 -11.23 19.44
C GLN A 188 1.13 -10.89 20.51
N ALA A 189 1.80 -11.91 21.07
CA ALA A 189 2.89 -11.73 22.02
C ALA A 189 4.09 -11.00 21.37
N ILE A 190 4.47 -11.42 20.16
CA ILE A 190 5.52 -10.75 19.37
C ILE A 190 5.11 -9.32 19.01
N ARG A 191 3.82 -9.10 18.64
CA ARG A 191 3.31 -7.77 18.34
C ARG A 191 3.36 -6.85 19.56
N ALA A 192 3.09 -7.37 20.77
CA ALA A 192 3.24 -6.62 22.01
C ALA A 192 4.70 -6.25 22.25
N SER A 193 5.61 -7.24 22.14
CA SER A 193 7.05 -7.08 22.35
C SER A 193 7.69 -6.00 21.45
N MET A 194 7.13 -5.73 20.27
CA MET A 194 7.67 -4.77 19.30
C MET A 194 6.92 -3.45 19.21
N SER A 195 5.97 -3.19 20.10
CA SER A 195 5.13 -1.98 20.09
C SER A 195 5.89 -0.75 20.61
N ILE A 196 6.81 -0.23 19.82
CA ILE A 196 7.61 0.97 20.18
C ILE A 196 6.67 2.14 20.45
N PRO A 197 6.72 2.76 21.67
CA PRO A 197 5.89 3.90 22.02
C PRO A 197 6.03 5.05 21.00
N ALA A 198 4.93 5.77 20.75
CA ALA A 198 4.79 6.83 19.75
C ALA A 198 4.89 6.36 18.29
N ALA A 199 5.58 5.27 17.97
CA ALA A 199 5.59 4.70 16.63
C ALA A 199 4.42 3.76 16.39
N PHE A 200 4.29 2.72 17.21
CA PHE A 200 3.22 1.73 17.09
C PHE A 200 2.16 1.86 18.18
N SER A 201 0.91 1.53 17.85
CA SER A 201 -0.16 1.43 18.83
C SER A 201 0.13 0.32 19.84
N PRO A 202 -0.11 0.55 21.14
CA PRO A 202 0.01 -0.46 22.18
C PRO A 202 -0.91 -1.66 21.92
N VAL A 203 -0.50 -2.84 22.40
CA VAL A 203 -1.33 -4.05 22.38
C VAL A 203 -2.05 -4.19 23.72
N ARG A 204 -3.36 -4.45 23.69
CA ARG A 204 -4.17 -4.67 24.88
C ARG A 204 -4.48 -6.15 25.03
N ILE A 205 -4.14 -6.71 26.20
CA ILE A 205 -4.45 -8.10 26.56
C ILE A 205 -5.02 -8.10 27.98
N GLY A 206 -6.32 -8.38 28.11
CA GLY A 206 -7.01 -8.20 29.39
C GLY A 206 -6.92 -6.74 29.85
N ASP A 207 -6.48 -6.53 31.09
CA ASP A 207 -6.30 -5.21 31.70
C ASP A 207 -4.91 -4.59 31.42
N MET A 208 -4.03 -5.30 30.72
CA MET A 208 -2.69 -4.84 30.40
C MET A 208 -2.69 -3.96 29.14
N VAL A 209 -1.89 -2.92 29.17
CA VAL A 209 -1.55 -2.09 28.00
C VAL A 209 -0.05 -2.25 27.72
N LEU A 210 0.26 -3.01 26.68
CA LEU A 210 1.59 -3.52 26.40
C LEU A 210 2.29 -2.71 25.32
N VAL A 211 3.54 -2.38 25.58
CA VAL A 211 4.46 -1.72 24.65
C VAL A 211 5.77 -2.51 24.55
N ASP A 212 6.69 -2.05 23.72
CA ASP A 212 7.99 -2.68 23.47
C ASP A 212 8.70 -3.07 24.76
N GLY A 213 9.15 -4.33 24.81
CA GLY A 213 9.82 -4.89 25.96
C GLY A 213 11.19 -4.27 26.27
N GLY A 214 11.78 -3.59 25.29
CA GLY A 214 13.07 -2.92 25.43
C GLY A 214 13.11 -1.89 26.56
N LEU A 215 11.98 -1.31 26.95
CA LEU A 215 11.91 -0.39 28.09
C LEU A 215 12.23 -1.05 29.45
N LYS A 216 12.08 -2.37 29.56
CA LYS A 216 12.36 -3.13 30.80
C LYS A 216 13.50 -4.11 30.65
N ASN A 217 13.51 -4.89 29.56
CA ASN A 217 14.51 -5.91 29.31
C ASN A 217 14.76 -6.07 27.82
N ASN A 218 15.68 -5.27 27.32
CA ASN A 218 16.01 -5.27 25.88
C ASN A 218 16.88 -6.46 25.46
N PHE A 219 17.46 -7.18 26.42
CA PHE A 219 18.38 -8.27 26.18
C PHE A 219 18.14 -9.41 27.17
N PRO A 220 17.08 -10.25 27.00
CA PRO A 220 16.51 -11.12 28.01
C PRO A 220 17.31 -12.41 28.23
N VAL A 221 18.56 -12.31 28.70
CA VAL A 221 19.44 -13.44 29.05
C VAL A 221 18.97 -14.12 30.34
N ASP A 222 18.53 -13.34 31.32
CA ASP A 222 17.90 -13.83 32.55
C ASP A 222 16.74 -14.78 32.26
N VAL A 223 15.85 -14.40 31.31
CA VAL A 223 14.73 -15.23 30.87
C VAL A 223 15.21 -16.55 30.24
N ALA A 224 16.24 -16.52 29.39
CA ALA A 224 16.81 -17.75 28.83
C ALA A 224 17.38 -18.68 29.90
N ARG A 225 18.03 -18.11 30.91
CA ARG A 225 18.52 -18.87 32.09
C ARG A 225 17.39 -19.49 32.90
N GLU A 226 16.33 -18.73 33.17
CA GLU A 226 15.14 -19.23 33.86
C GLU A 226 14.45 -20.38 33.10
N MET A 227 14.47 -20.35 31.76
CA MET A 227 14.00 -21.43 30.91
C MET A 227 14.93 -22.66 30.88
N GLY A 228 16.08 -22.60 31.57
CA GLY A 228 17.00 -23.71 31.70
C GLY A 228 18.16 -23.73 30.69
N ALA A 229 18.51 -22.62 30.07
CA ALA A 229 19.71 -22.52 29.26
C ALA A 229 20.97 -22.63 30.12
N GLU A 230 21.81 -23.64 29.88
CA GLU A 230 23.08 -23.85 30.58
C GLU A 230 24.26 -23.13 29.91
N ILE A 231 24.15 -22.90 28.59
CA ILE A 231 25.06 -22.08 27.79
C ILE A 231 24.22 -21.01 27.10
N VAL A 232 24.60 -19.74 27.20
CA VAL A 232 23.85 -18.65 26.55
C VAL A 232 24.75 -17.88 25.61
N ILE A 233 24.27 -17.79 24.35
CA ILE A 233 24.84 -16.96 23.30
C ILE A 233 23.95 -15.73 23.15
N GLY A 234 24.47 -14.57 23.53
CA GLY A 234 23.74 -13.32 23.48
C GLY A 234 24.17 -12.41 22.31
N VAL A 235 23.21 -11.83 21.63
CA VAL A 235 23.44 -10.94 20.49
C VAL A 235 22.79 -9.57 20.72
N THR A 236 23.59 -8.52 20.70
CA THR A 236 23.15 -7.12 20.87
C THR A 236 23.49 -6.27 19.66
N LEU A 237 22.82 -5.11 19.52
CA LEU A 237 22.85 -4.26 18.33
C LEU A 237 23.23 -2.81 18.69
N ASN A 238 24.12 -2.63 19.66
CA ASN A 238 24.50 -1.32 20.15
C ASN A 238 25.52 -0.66 19.23
N GLY A 239 25.18 0.50 18.72
CA GLY A 239 26.10 1.38 18.00
C GLY A 239 26.90 2.29 18.94
N LYS A 240 27.64 3.23 18.35
CA LYS A 240 28.34 4.25 19.13
C LYS A 240 27.38 5.13 19.91
N PRO A 241 27.73 5.56 21.13
CA PRO A 241 26.94 6.52 21.89
C PRO A 241 26.66 7.77 21.08
N LYS A 242 25.42 8.27 21.11
CA LYS A 242 25.03 9.51 20.45
C LYS A 242 25.57 10.71 21.21
N THR A 243 25.96 11.74 20.48
CA THR A 243 26.34 13.04 21.03
C THR A 243 25.12 13.97 21.13
N ALA A 244 25.24 15.08 21.83
CA ALA A 244 24.17 16.08 21.93
C ALA A 244 23.78 16.65 20.54
N GLU A 245 24.75 16.73 19.62
CA GLU A 245 24.55 17.22 18.25
C GLU A 245 23.71 16.26 17.39
N ASP A 246 23.72 14.96 17.71
CA ASP A 246 22.92 13.94 17.01
C ASP A 246 21.43 14.03 17.39
N ILE A 247 21.10 14.63 18.54
CA ILE A 247 19.74 14.65 19.14
C ILE A 247 19.04 15.97 18.77
N THR A 248 18.69 16.11 17.49
CA THR A 248 18.00 17.29 16.97
C THR A 248 16.56 16.96 16.56
N GLY A 249 15.55 17.70 17.08
CA GLY A 249 14.15 17.54 16.76
C GLY A 249 13.41 16.48 17.58
N THR A 250 12.08 16.64 17.67
CA THR A 250 11.19 15.92 18.59
C THR A 250 11.30 14.39 18.46
N MET A 251 11.32 13.85 17.25
CA MET A 251 11.38 12.38 17.05
C MET A 251 12.72 11.77 17.47
N LYS A 252 13.83 12.50 17.29
CA LYS A 252 15.14 12.06 17.77
C LYS A 252 15.25 12.12 19.29
N ILE A 253 14.61 13.11 19.93
CA ILE A 253 14.51 13.21 21.39
C ILE A 253 13.71 12.02 21.94
N VAL A 254 12.53 11.74 21.37
CA VAL A 254 11.72 10.57 21.77
C VAL A 254 12.50 9.26 21.57
N GLY A 255 13.19 9.10 20.45
CA GLY A 255 14.04 7.94 20.20
C GLY A 255 15.18 7.81 21.24
N GLN A 256 15.79 8.92 21.64
CA GLN A 256 16.84 8.90 22.67
C GLN A 256 16.29 8.55 24.07
N ILE A 257 15.11 9.03 24.43
CA ILE A 257 14.44 8.65 25.68
C ILE A 257 14.20 7.14 25.71
N ILE A 258 13.77 6.55 24.60
CA ILE A 258 13.60 5.10 24.49
C ILE A 258 14.94 4.39 24.60
N ASP A 259 15.95 4.82 23.85
CA ASP A 259 17.30 4.20 23.87
C ASP A 259 17.92 4.18 25.28
N VAL A 260 17.78 5.29 26.03
CA VAL A 260 18.30 5.39 27.42
C VAL A 260 17.56 4.43 28.37
N ASN A 261 16.26 4.24 28.17
CA ASN A 261 15.48 3.30 28.94
C ASN A 261 15.72 1.82 28.56
N CYS A 262 16.24 1.55 27.37
CA CYS A 262 16.56 0.19 26.92
C CYS A 262 17.86 -0.39 27.52
N VAL A 263 18.55 0.32 28.37
CA VAL A 263 19.76 -0.18 29.09
C VAL A 263 19.45 -0.88 30.42
N ASN A 264 18.19 -0.95 30.80
CA ASN A 264 17.78 -1.67 32.01
C ASN A 264 18.20 -3.15 31.93
N LYS A 265 18.72 -3.70 33.01
CA LYS A 265 19.25 -5.08 33.09
C LYS A 265 20.37 -5.43 32.09
N TYR A 266 20.83 -4.51 31.26
CA TYR A 266 21.79 -4.81 30.19
C TYR A 266 23.13 -5.32 30.69
N ALA A 267 23.70 -4.66 31.71
CA ALA A 267 25.01 -5.05 32.28
C ALA A 267 24.93 -6.43 33.00
N GLU A 268 23.86 -6.68 33.70
CA GLU A 268 23.59 -7.93 34.40
C GLU A 268 23.42 -9.08 33.39
N ASN A 269 22.58 -8.88 32.38
CA ASN A 269 22.32 -9.88 31.36
C ASN A 269 23.55 -10.16 30.47
N LYS A 270 24.38 -9.15 30.21
CA LYS A 270 25.66 -9.36 29.53
C LYS A 270 26.58 -10.27 30.37
N ALA A 271 26.66 -10.05 31.68
CA ALA A 271 27.47 -10.88 32.57
C ALA A 271 26.97 -12.33 32.69
N LEU A 272 25.68 -12.58 32.47
CA LEU A 272 25.08 -13.91 32.44
C LEU A 272 25.28 -14.65 31.10
N SER A 273 25.83 -14.01 30.08
CA SER A 273 26.10 -14.62 28.78
C SER A 273 27.42 -15.38 28.79
N ASP A 274 27.46 -16.58 28.20
CA ASP A 274 28.72 -17.33 28.00
C ASP A 274 29.50 -16.84 26.80
N LEU A 275 28.81 -16.40 25.77
CA LEU A 275 29.33 -15.69 24.61
C LEU A 275 28.44 -14.50 24.32
N TRP A 276 29.00 -13.33 24.31
CA TRP A 276 28.31 -12.10 23.98
C TRP A 276 28.91 -11.47 22.69
N MET A 277 28.06 -11.20 21.71
CA MET A 277 28.41 -10.55 20.46
C MET A 277 27.65 -9.24 20.32
N ASN A 278 28.33 -8.15 19.97
CA ASN A 278 27.69 -6.87 19.71
C ASN A 278 27.91 -6.45 18.27
N VAL A 279 26.86 -6.49 17.45
CA VAL A 279 26.94 -6.06 16.07
C VAL A 279 26.83 -4.54 15.99
N ASP A 280 27.90 -3.86 15.54
CA ASP A 280 27.87 -2.43 15.26
C ASP A 280 27.04 -2.19 13.99
N PRO A 281 25.96 -1.39 14.04
CA PRO A 281 25.13 -1.11 12.87
C PRO A 281 25.77 -0.09 11.92
N HIS A 282 26.96 0.41 12.17
CA HIS A 282 27.71 1.35 11.30
C HIS A 282 26.87 2.55 10.79
N GLY A 283 26.10 3.17 11.69
CA GLY A 283 25.30 4.35 11.41
C GLY A 283 23.85 4.07 10.93
N TYR A 284 23.51 2.83 10.65
CA TYR A 284 22.10 2.48 10.41
C TYR A 284 21.25 2.62 11.67
N SER A 285 20.08 3.19 11.51
CA SER A 285 19.12 3.44 12.59
C SER A 285 18.08 2.32 12.76
N THR A 286 17.27 2.40 13.80
CA THR A 286 16.11 1.52 14.02
C THR A 286 15.06 1.59 12.88
N ALA A 287 15.10 2.64 12.07
CA ALA A 287 14.16 2.86 10.94
C ALA A 287 14.78 2.58 9.55
N SER A 288 16.00 2.06 9.46
CA SER A 288 16.73 1.84 8.20
C SER A 288 16.28 0.54 7.50
N PHE A 289 15.06 0.51 6.96
CA PHE A 289 14.47 -0.64 6.26
C PHE A 289 14.66 -0.58 4.73
N THR A 290 15.75 -0.04 4.21
CA THR A 290 16.06 -0.10 2.78
C THR A 290 16.72 -1.43 2.42
N ALA A 291 16.62 -1.87 1.16
CA ALA A 291 17.26 -3.11 0.72
C ALA A 291 18.77 -3.11 0.99
N GLU A 292 19.44 -1.98 0.72
CA GLU A 292 20.87 -1.78 0.99
C GLU A 292 21.22 -1.89 2.49
N ALA A 293 20.38 -1.31 3.35
CA ALA A 293 20.58 -1.40 4.80
C ALA A 293 20.41 -2.85 5.30
N ILE A 294 19.40 -3.57 4.79
CA ILE A 294 19.15 -4.97 5.14
C ILE A 294 20.35 -5.84 4.74
N ASP A 295 20.84 -5.68 3.51
CA ASP A 295 22.01 -6.40 3.01
C ASP A 295 23.25 -6.15 3.88
N SER A 296 23.49 -4.88 4.22
CA SER A 296 24.64 -4.48 5.03
C SER A 296 24.52 -5.02 6.46
N LEU A 297 23.34 -4.92 7.08
CA LEU A 297 23.12 -5.37 8.47
C LEU A 297 23.27 -6.89 8.61
N ILE A 298 22.72 -7.67 7.67
CA ILE A 298 22.91 -9.13 7.67
C ILE A 298 24.40 -9.46 7.57
N ARG A 299 25.11 -8.82 6.66
CA ARG A 299 26.55 -8.99 6.47
C ARG A 299 27.33 -8.62 7.75
N TYR A 300 27.02 -7.51 8.40
CA TYR A 300 27.68 -7.12 9.66
C TYR A 300 27.45 -8.15 10.78
N GLY A 301 26.26 -8.76 10.82
CA GLY A 301 26.00 -9.87 11.72
C GLY A 301 26.85 -11.09 11.43
N GLU A 302 27.01 -11.46 10.14
CA GLU A 302 27.93 -12.54 9.73
C GLU A 302 29.38 -12.23 10.09
N GLU A 303 29.86 -11.02 9.77
CA GLU A 303 31.22 -10.58 10.05
C GLU A 303 31.52 -10.59 11.55
N GLU A 304 30.61 -10.10 12.38
CA GLU A 304 30.81 -10.10 13.84
C GLU A 304 30.86 -11.52 14.38
N ALA A 305 29.92 -12.38 14.00
CA ALA A 305 29.95 -13.77 14.46
C ALA A 305 31.17 -14.55 13.96
N MET A 306 31.68 -14.22 12.76
CA MET A 306 32.91 -14.80 12.24
C MET A 306 34.16 -14.32 13.00
N ARG A 307 34.17 -13.10 13.58
CA ARG A 307 35.25 -12.67 14.50
C ARG A 307 35.31 -13.52 15.75
N HIS A 308 34.16 -14.01 16.22
CA HIS A 308 34.04 -14.90 17.35
C HIS A 308 34.08 -16.39 16.98
N TRP A 309 34.51 -16.74 15.75
CA TRP A 309 34.50 -18.12 15.26
C TRP A 309 35.20 -19.11 16.20
N ASP A 310 36.41 -18.79 16.68
CA ASP A 310 37.17 -19.66 17.55
C ASP A 310 36.50 -19.85 18.92
N GLU A 311 35.85 -18.79 19.44
CA GLU A 311 35.07 -18.88 20.70
C GLU A 311 33.82 -19.75 20.48
N ILE A 312 33.12 -19.61 19.33
CA ILE A 312 31.97 -20.43 18.95
C ILE A 312 32.38 -21.89 18.85
N ILE A 313 33.51 -22.19 18.23
CA ILE A 313 34.03 -23.59 18.15
C ILE A 313 34.45 -24.10 19.54
N ALA A 314 35.05 -23.26 20.39
CA ALA A 314 35.40 -23.62 21.74
C ALA A 314 34.14 -23.93 22.59
N LEU A 315 33.02 -23.26 22.36
CA LEU A 315 31.75 -23.56 23.01
C LEU A 315 31.25 -25.00 22.77
N LYS A 316 31.55 -25.59 21.61
CA LYS A 316 31.16 -27.00 21.33
C LYS A 316 31.64 -27.96 22.40
N LYS A 317 32.87 -27.81 22.89
CA LYS A 317 33.40 -28.61 23.97
C LYS A 317 32.65 -28.38 25.27
N ARG A 318 32.29 -27.14 25.57
CA ARG A 318 31.53 -26.78 26.80
C ARG A 318 30.10 -27.29 26.73
N ILE A 319 29.50 -27.32 25.52
CA ILE A 319 28.18 -27.89 25.23
C ILE A 319 28.20 -29.42 25.37
N GLY A 320 29.35 -30.09 25.16
CA GLY A 320 29.51 -31.52 25.15
C GLY A 320 29.26 -32.17 23.80
N ILE A 321 29.58 -31.44 22.70
CA ILE A 321 29.45 -31.93 21.32
C ILE A 321 30.79 -31.84 20.58
N ASP A 322 30.94 -32.64 19.54
CA ASP A 322 32.09 -32.62 18.65
C ASP A 322 31.73 -32.07 17.25
N ASN A 323 32.71 -32.12 16.33
CA ASN A 323 32.50 -31.61 14.97
C ASN A 323 31.63 -32.52 14.10
N SER A 324 31.33 -33.74 14.53
CA SER A 324 30.42 -34.67 13.82
C SER A 324 28.94 -34.39 14.16
N PHE A 325 28.69 -33.71 15.25
CA PHE A 325 27.32 -33.37 15.69
C PHE A 325 26.60 -32.53 14.63
N ARG A 326 25.40 -32.92 14.35
CA ARG A 326 24.49 -32.19 13.44
C ARG A 326 23.22 -31.84 14.20
N PRO A 327 22.89 -30.53 14.37
CA PRO A 327 21.64 -30.11 15.00
C PRO A 327 20.45 -30.56 14.14
N LEU A 328 19.32 -30.75 14.79
CA LEU A 328 18.06 -31.00 14.08
C LEU A 328 17.70 -29.77 13.24
N ILE A 329 17.36 -30.00 11.98
CA ILE A 329 16.87 -28.97 11.09
C ILE A 329 15.35 -29.02 11.14
N TYR A 330 14.75 -27.94 11.61
CA TYR A 330 13.31 -27.77 11.61
C TYR A 330 12.88 -27.07 10.32
N HIS A 331 11.65 -27.31 9.93
CA HIS A 331 11.02 -26.60 8.81
C HIS A 331 9.73 -25.97 9.31
N PRO A 332 9.43 -24.72 8.92
CA PRO A 332 8.16 -24.11 9.24
C PRO A 332 7.03 -24.91 8.63
N LEU A 333 5.89 -24.88 9.29
CA LEU A 333 4.65 -25.31 8.65
C LEU A 333 4.46 -24.38 7.43
N ARG A 334 4.64 -24.91 6.25
CA ARG A 334 4.26 -24.15 5.06
C ARG A 334 2.75 -24.02 5.11
N PRO A 335 2.17 -22.81 4.86
CA PRO A 335 0.81 -22.83 4.39
C PRO A 335 0.83 -23.81 3.23
N ASN A 336 0.00 -24.83 3.24
CA ASN A 336 -0.35 -25.51 2.00
C ASN A 336 -0.69 -24.36 1.08
N ALA A 337 0.19 -24.12 0.08
CA ALA A 337 -0.05 -23.04 -0.84
C ALA A 337 -1.50 -23.23 -1.26
N MET A 338 -2.35 -22.23 -1.09
CA MET A 338 -3.76 -22.34 -1.47
C MET A 338 -3.88 -22.40 -3.01
N THR A 339 -3.12 -23.31 -3.61
CA THR A 339 -3.19 -23.71 -5.00
C THR A 339 -4.28 -24.76 -5.18
N GLU A 340 -4.71 -25.43 -4.10
CA GLU A 340 -5.76 -26.44 -4.13
C GLU A 340 -6.99 -25.94 -3.35
N ARG A 341 -8.16 -26.20 -3.90
CA ARG A 341 -9.43 -25.96 -3.24
C ARG A 341 -9.51 -26.78 -1.98
N GLN A 342 -9.76 -26.14 -0.85
CA GLN A 342 -9.99 -26.78 0.44
C GLN A 342 -11.49 -27.04 0.62
N HIS A 343 -11.87 -28.26 1.02
CA HIS A 343 -13.26 -28.56 1.35
C HIS A 343 -13.70 -27.79 2.60
N VAL A 344 -14.83 -27.07 2.55
CA VAL A 344 -15.34 -26.26 3.64
C VAL A 344 -16.36 -27.04 4.45
N THR A 345 -16.10 -27.20 5.74
CA THR A 345 -17.02 -27.83 6.69
C THR A 345 -18.02 -26.84 7.26
N SER A 346 -17.55 -25.63 7.59
CA SER A 346 -18.38 -24.57 8.17
C SER A 346 -17.79 -23.17 7.99
N PHE A 347 -18.63 -22.15 8.14
CA PHE A 347 -18.20 -20.75 8.25
C PHE A 347 -18.50 -20.24 9.66
N SER A 348 -17.55 -19.53 10.26
CA SER A 348 -17.74 -18.80 11.51
C SER A 348 -17.32 -17.34 11.37
N PHE A 349 -17.94 -16.48 12.14
CA PHE A 349 -17.79 -15.03 12.04
C PHE A 349 -17.37 -14.47 13.41
N GLU A 350 -16.29 -13.75 13.46
CA GLU A 350 -15.77 -13.14 14.68
C GLU A 350 -15.75 -11.61 14.56
N ASN A 351 -16.15 -10.95 15.65
CA ASN A 351 -16.19 -9.49 15.76
C ASN A 351 -17.05 -8.80 14.67
N MET A 352 -18.07 -9.48 14.17
CA MET A 352 -19.01 -8.95 13.18
C MET A 352 -20.39 -8.75 13.77
N THR A 353 -21.15 -7.83 13.16
CA THR A 353 -22.56 -7.67 13.49
C THR A 353 -23.40 -8.71 12.72
N PRO A 354 -24.55 -9.15 13.28
CA PRO A 354 -25.44 -10.09 12.56
C PRO A 354 -25.92 -9.61 11.18
N GLN A 355 -25.93 -8.28 10.95
CA GLN A 355 -26.23 -7.71 9.63
C GLN A 355 -25.08 -7.94 8.65
N ALA A 356 -23.83 -7.78 9.11
CA ALA A 356 -22.62 -7.99 8.29
C ALA A 356 -22.47 -9.47 7.91
N GLU A 357 -22.68 -10.39 8.84
CA GLU A 357 -22.69 -11.83 8.59
C GLU A 357 -23.73 -12.20 7.51
N ARG A 358 -24.98 -11.75 7.70
CA ARG A 358 -26.05 -11.97 6.71
C ARG A 358 -25.71 -11.38 5.34
N PHE A 359 -25.05 -10.23 5.30
CA PHE A 359 -24.60 -9.62 4.05
C PHE A 359 -23.62 -10.54 3.31
N LEU A 360 -22.57 -11.06 3.98
CA LEU A 360 -21.59 -11.96 3.38
C LEU A 360 -22.20 -13.28 2.96
N ILE A 361 -23.01 -13.91 3.83
CA ILE A 361 -23.70 -15.17 3.53
C ILE A 361 -24.54 -15.03 2.25
N GLN A 362 -25.27 -13.93 2.10
CA GLN A 362 -26.15 -13.72 0.96
C GLN A 362 -25.40 -13.28 -0.31
N LYS A 363 -24.37 -12.43 -0.17
CA LYS A 363 -23.59 -11.97 -1.32
C LYS A 363 -22.79 -13.07 -1.98
N PHE A 364 -22.16 -13.94 -1.17
CA PHE A 364 -21.29 -15.01 -1.64
C PHE A 364 -21.97 -16.38 -1.63
N HIS A 365 -23.25 -16.45 -1.23
CA HIS A 365 -24.01 -17.71 -1.11
C HIS A 365 -23.28 -18.76 -0.24
N LEU A 366 -22.67 -18.31 0.89
CA LEU A 366 -21.79 -19.15 1.71
C LEU A 366 -22.43 -20.45 2.20
N ASN A 367 -23.74 -20.49 2.32
CA ASN A 367 -24.50 -21.70 2.66
C ASN A 367 -24.52 -22.76 1.54
N LYS A 368 -23.99 -22.48 0.36
CA LYS A 368 -23.88 -23.38 -0.80
C LYS A 368 -22.43 -23.61 -1.22
N VAL A 369 -21.49 -23.04 -0.50
CA VAL A 369 -20.07 -23.15 -0.76
C VAL A 369 -19.55 -24.39 -0.05
N ASP A 370 -19.02 -25.34 -0.81
CA ASP A 370 -18.41 -26.57 -0.35
C ASP A 370 -16.87 -26.56 -0.44
N SER A 371 -16.31 -25.53 -1.09
CA SER A 371 -14.86 -25.40 -1.22
C SER A 371 -14.41 -23.95 -1.33
N ILE A 372 -13.24 -23.64 -0.76
CA ILE A 372 -12.61 -22.33 -0.78
C ILE A 372 -11.26 -22.38 -1.46
N ASP A 373 -10.93 -21.35 -2.22
CA ASP A 373 -9.63 -21.12 -2.83
C ASP A 373 -9.11 -19.71 -2.47
N ALA A 374 -7.86 -19.41 -2.80
CA ALA A 374 -7.24 -18.12 -2.53
C ALA A 374 -7.99 -16.93 -3.16
N LYS A 375 -8.68 -17.16 -4.27
CA LYS A 375 -9.48 -16.12 -4.93
C LYS A 375 -10.71 -15.77 -4.09
N MET A 376 -11.44 -16.78 -3.62
CA MET A 376 -12.61 -16.59 -2.78
C MET A 376 -12.25 -15.96 -1.42
N GLU A 377 -11.14 -16.37 -0.80
CA GLU A 377 -10.61 -15.73 0.40
C GLU A 377 -10.35 -14.24 0.18
N GLN A 378 -9.71 -13.90 -0.94
CA GLN A 378 -9.44 -12.51 -1.30
C GLN A 378 -10.75 -11.73 -1.56
N GLU A 379 -11.72 -12.32 -2.22
CA GLU A 379 -13.02 -11.69 -2.48
C GLU A 379 -13.79 -11.44 -1.18
N LEU A 380 -13.81 -12.40 -0.25
CA LEU A 380 -14.44 -12.27 1.08
C LEU A 380 -13.79 -11.14 1.89
N THR A 381 -12.48 -11.17 2.05
CA THR A 381 -11.75 -10.13 2.83
C THR A 381 -11.82 -8.76 2.16
N THR A 382 -11.86 -8.70 0.84
CA THR A 382 -12.08 -7.45 0.09
C THR A 382 -13.48 -6.91 0.34
N SER A 383 -14.52 -7.74 0.28
CA SER A 383 -15.89 -7.30 0.55
C SER A 383 -16.08 -6.84 2.00
N MET A 384 -15.44 -7.49 2.96
CA MET A 384 -15.45 -7.04 4.36
C MET A 384 -14.86 -5.62 4.51
N ARG A 385 -13.79 -5.31 3.77
CA ARG A 385 -13.15 -3.98 3.82
C ARG A 385 -13.88 -2.93 3.01
N MET A 386 -14.30 -3.27 1.79
CA MET A 386 -14.82 -2.32 0.81
C MET A 386 -16.33 -2.09 0.96
N ASP A 387 -17.11 -3.14 1.25
CA ASP A 387 -18.55 -3.03 1.32
C ASP A 387 -19.04 -2.84 2.76
N LEU A 388 -18.40 -3.51 3.73
CA LEU A 388 -18.79 -3.46 5.14
C LEU A 388 -17.96 -2.49 5.97
N PHE A 389 -16.96 -1.82 5.34
CA PHE A 389 -16.12 -0.79 5.93
C PHE A 389 -15.31 -1.24 7.15
N TYR A 390 -14.91 -2.52 7.22
CA TYR A 390 -13.98 -2.96 8.25
C TYR A 390 -12.56 -2.49 7.93
N GLN A 391 -11.82 -2.05 8.94
CA GLN A 391 -10.43 -1.60 8.78
C GLN A 391 -9.50 -2.78 8.51
N THR A 392 -9.72 -3.87 9.22
CA THR A 392 -9.02 -5.14 9.03
C THR A 392 -10.04 -6.24 8.78
N ALA A 393 -9.70 -7.17 7.93
CA ALA A 393 -10.52 -8.32 7.57
C ALA A 393 -9.60 -9.50 7.35
N GLU A 394 -9.88 -10.59 8.01
CA GLU A 394 -9.06 -11.79 8.03
C GLU A 394 -9.91 -12.99 7.70
N CYS A 395 -9.32 -13.92 6.96
CA CYS A 395 -9.90 -15.22 6.67
C CYS A 395 -8.90 -16.27 7.11
N GLN A 396 -9.26 -17.08 8.09
CA GLN A 396 -8.43 -18.17 8.60
C GLN A 396 -9.07 -19.50 8.25
N LEU A 397 -8.26 -20.46 7.88
CA LEU A 397 -8.69 -21.83 7.64
C LEU A 397 -8.24 -22.69 8.82
N VAL A 398 -9.20 -23.15 9.60
CA VAL A 398 -8.96 -24.01 10.75
C VAL A 398 -9.23 -25.46 10.32
N PRO A 399 -8.24 -26.35 10.38
CA PRO A 399 -8.46 -27.76 10.03
C PRO A 399 -9.52 -28.41 10.93
N GLU A 400 -10.44 -29.13 10.33
CA GLU A 400 -11.45 -29.97 11.00
C GLU A 400 -11.54 -31.34 10.31
N ASP A 401 -12.17 -32.31 10.97
CA ASP A 401 -12.38 -33.63 10.37
C ASP A 401 -13.21 -33.49 9.07
N GLY A 402 -12.59 -33.87 7.95
CA GLY A 402 -13.21 -33.81 6.64
C GLY A 402 -13.00 -32.53 5.84
N GLY A 403 -12.26 -31.53 6.37
CA GLY A 403 -11.99 -30.29 5.63
C GLY A 403 -11.46 -29.14 6.48
N VAL A 404 -11.95 -27.95 6.21
CA VAL A 404 -11.56 -26.74 6.95
C VAL A 404 -12.79 -25.92 7.37
N ARG A 405 -12.76 -25.38 8.58
CA ARG A 405 -13.66 -24.32 9.00
C ARG A 405 -13.07 -22.97 8.59
N VAL A 406 -13.85 -22.19 7.89
CA VAL A 406 -13.49 -20.84 7.46
C VAL A 406 -13.90 -19.84 8.54
N VAL A 407 -12.93 -19.22 9.19
CA VAL A 407 -13.14 -18.19 10.21
C VAL A 407 -12.95 -16.81 9.57
N LEU A 408 -14.01 -16.04 9.47
CA LEU A 408 -13.99 -14.67 9.01
C LEU A 408 -13.96 -13.72 10.21
N SER A 409 -12.83 -13.08 10.44
CA SER A 409 -12.60 -12.20 11.58
C SER A 409 -12.47 -10.76 11.13
N ALA A 410 -13.17 -9.84 11.79
CA ALA A 410 -13.19 -8.43 11.44
C ALA A 410 -12.64 -7.57 12.59
N GLY A 411 -11.86 -6.55 12.24
CA GLY A 411 -11.44 -5.52 13.18
C GLY A 411 -12.47 -4.38 13.29
N ASP A 412 -12.01 -3.23 13.75
CA ASP A 412 -12.87 -2.05 13.87
C ASP A 412 -13.44 -1.61 12.51
N ARG A 413 -14.65 -1.08 12.51
CA ARG A 413 -15.19 -0.44 11.31
C ARG A 413 -14.52 0.91 11.05
N LYS A 414 -14.37 1.25 9.77
CA LYS A 414 -13.90 2.58 9.38
C LYS A 414 -14.77 3.64 10.07
N SER A 415 -14.13 4.59 10.69
CA SER A 415 -14.74 5.80 11.19
C SER A 415 -14.76 6.84 10.07
N LEU A 416 -15.38 7.98 10.32
CA LEU A 416 -15.28 9.15 9.48
C LEU A 416 -13.80 9.44 9.15
N GLN A 417 -13.48 9.62 7.86
CA GLN A 417 -12.12 9.92 7.40
C GLN A 417 -12.04 11.37 6.94
N LEU A 418 -11.07 12.09 7.43
CA LEU A 418 -10.73 13.44 6.97
C LEU A 418 -9.48 13.36 6.10
N HIS A 419 -9.53 14.00 4.95
CA HIS A 419 -8.44 14.05 3.98
C HIS A 419 -8.05 15.50 3.70
N ALA A 420 -6.75 15.75 3.51
CA ALA A 420 -6.25 17.05 3.10
C ALA A 420 -5.18 16.89 2.02
N GLY A 421 -5.29 17.65 0.94
CA GLY A 421 -4.34 17.73 -0.14
C GLY A 421 -3.96 19.18 -0.40
N VAL A 422 -2.69 19.44 -0.64
CA VAL A 422 -2.16 20.77 -0.98
C VAL A 422 -1.39 20.65 -2.28
N ARG A 423 -1.58 21.62 -3.15
CA ARG A 423 -0.88 21.73 -4.41
C ARG A 423 -0.52 23.18 -4.69
N TYR A 424 0.62 23.38 -5.32
CA TYR A 424 1.01 24.63 -5.94
C TYR A 424 1.51 24.36 -7.34
N ASP A 425 1.07 25.14 -8.30
CA ASP A 425 1.65 25.17 -9.63
C ASP A 425 1.59 26.57 -10.25
N THR A 426 2.31 26.77 -11.35
CA THR A 426 2.44 28.08 -11.99
C THR A 426 1.18 28.56 -12.68
N GLU A 427 0.17 27.70 -12.91
CA GLU A 427 -1.07 28.05 -13.56
C GLU A 427 -2.22 28.33 -12.56
N GLU A 428 -2.37 27.48 -11.57
CA GLU A 428 -3.46 27.59 -10.57
C GLU A 428 -3.01 28.30 -9.30
N SER A 429 -1.70 28.53 -9.11
CA SER A 429 -1.11 28.99 -7.84
C SER A 429 -1.35 27.96 -6.73
N ALA A 430 -1.74 28.39 -5.53
CA ALA A 430 -2.02 27.48 -4.43
C ALA A 430 -3.45 26.95 -4.49
N ALA A 431 -3.60 25.65 -4.27
CA ALA A 431 -4.90 24.99 -4.10
C ALA A 431 -4.87 24.07 -2.87
N LEU A 432 -5.95 24.11 -2.09
CA LEU A 432 -6.20 23.21 -0.96
C LEU A 432 -7.42 22.35 -1.28
N GLN A 433 -7.28 21.03 -1.15
CA GLN A 433 -8.42 20.12 -1.25
C GLN A 433 -8.66 19.43 0.08
N LEU A 434 -9.89 19.51 0.57
CA LEU A 434 -10.37 18.83 1.76
C LEU A 434 -11.36 17.74 1.33
N GLY A 435 -11.25 16.57 1.94
CA GLY A 435 -12.16 15.45 1.73
C GLY A 435 -12.70 14.93 3.05
N LEU A 436 -13.95 14.48 3.04
CA LEU A 436 -14.60 13.86 4.18
C LEU A 436 -15.36 12.64 3.70
N ASP A 437 -14.97 11.46 4.21
CA ASP A 437 -15.65 10.19 3.92
C ASP A 437 -16.45 9.76 5.14
N ILE A 438 -17.72 9.50 4.94
CA ILE A 438 -18.69 9.14 5.98
C ILE A 438 -19.28 7.76 5.63
N PRO A 439 -18.75 6.67 6.20
CA PRO A 439 -19.34 5.35 6.02
C PRO A 439 -20.60 5.21 6.89
N LEU A 440 -21.76 5.09 6.27
CA LEU A 440 -23.03 4.86 6.94
C LEU A 440 -23.28 3.35 7.08
N LYS A 441 -23.33 2.89 8.33
CA LYS A 441 -23.42 1.47 8.72
C LYS A 441 -24.88 0.99 8.73
N THR A 442 -25.60 1.22 7.64
CA THR A 442 -27.00 0.82 7.45
C THR A 442 -27.12 -0.63 6.99
N ALA A 443 -28.36 -1.18 6.90
CA ALA A 443 -28.61 -2.55 6.43
C ALA A 443 -28.06 -2.80 5.01
N VAL A 444 -28.11 -1.80 4.14
CA VAL A 444 -27.36 -1.71 2.90
C VAL A 444 -26.30 -0.62 3.14
N PRO A 445 -25.01 -0.97 3.16
CA PRO A 445 -23.97 0.01 3.45
C PRO A 445 -23.95 1.16 2.43
N VAL A 446 -23.75 2.38 2.91
CA VAL A 446 -23.69 3.59 2.08
C VAL A 446 -22.44 4.37 2.45
N GLU A 447 -21.69 4.82 1.46
CA GLU A 447 -20.58 5.74 1.61
C GLU A 447 -21.00 7.12 1.11
N THR A 448 -20.69 8.16 1.89
CA THR A 448 -20.90 9.56 1.51
C THR A 448 -19.58 10.27 1.51
N ASP A 449 -19.21 10.84 0.38
CA ASP A 449 -17.97 11.59 0.20
C ASP A 449 -18.29 13.06 -0.03
N ILE A 450 -17.60 13.94 0.69
CA ILE A 450 -17.66 15.38 0.49
C ILE A 450 -16.27 15.88 0.14
N THR A 451 -16.13 16.58 -0.97
CA THR A 451 -14.84 17.15 -1.41
C THR A 451 -15.01 18.66 -1.63
N LEU A 452 -14.12 19.42 -1.05
CA LEU A 452 -14.00 20.87 -1.24
C LEU A 452 -12.62 21.19 -1.78
N ARG A 453 -12.55 21.95 -2.89
CA ARG A 453 -11.31 22.52 -3.41
C ARG A 453 -11.38 24.03 -3.31
N LEU A 454 -10.36 24.62 -2.71
CA LEU A 454 -10.18 26.04 -2.53
C LEU A 454 -8.92 26.48 -3.28
N GLY A 455 -9.04 27.46 -4.16
CA GLY A 455 -7.96 27.98 -5.01
C GLY A 455 -8.51 28.93 -6.07
N LYS A 456 -7.74 29.20 -7.13
CA LYS A 456 -8.19 29.97 -8.31
C LYS A 456 -9.49 29.39 -8.88
N ARG A 457 -9.64 28.07 -8.83
CA ARG A 457 -10.86 27.32 -9.23
C ARG A 457 -11.47 26.64 -8.00
N LEU A 458 -12.67 27.07 -7.63
CA LEU A 458 -13.39 26.51 -6.49
C LEU A 458 -14.23 25.31 -6.93
N MET A 459 -14.23 24.24 -6.13
CA MET A 459 -15.09 23.07 -6.34
C MET A 459 -15.69 22.60 -5.02
N ALA A 460 -16.97 22.26 -5.04
CA ALA A 460 -17.64 21.51 -3.99
C ALA A 460 -18.33 20.31 -4.62
N ARG A 461 -18.05 19.09 -4.11
CA ARG A 461 -18.64 17.83 -4.57
C ARG A 461 -19.19 17.05 -3.39
N GLY A 462 -20.41 16.58 -3.52
CA GLY A 462 -21.00 15.56 -2.68
C GLY A 462 -21.27 14.32 -3.50
N GLU A 463 -20.95 13.16 -2.96
CA GLU A 463 -21.17 11.86 -3.60
C GLU A 463 -21.75 10.86 -2.60
N ILE A 464 -22.71 10.06 -3.04
CA ILE A 464 -23.33 8.99 -2.27
C ILE A 464 -23.21 7.72 -3.09
N THR A 465 -22.52 6.73 -2.55
CA THR A 465 -22.35 5.41 -3.16
C THR A 465 -23.03 4.36 -2.29
N VAL A 466 -23.92 3.60 -2.88
CA VAL A 466 -24.61 2.49 -2.22
C VAL A 466 -23.83 1.21 -2.50
N HIS A 467 -23.58 0.40 -1.46
CA HIS A 467 -22.91 -0.90 -1.55
C HIS A 467 -23.93 -2.03 -1.42
N PRO A 468 -24.68 -2.35 -2.47
CA PRO A 468 -25.64 -3.45 -2.43
C PRO A 468 -24.91 -4.81 -2.45
N ARG A 469 -25.65 -5.90 -2.34
CA ARG A 469 -25.11 -7.25 -2.47
C ARG A 469 -24.66 -7.60 -3.90
N SER A 470 -25.16 -6.85 -4.89
CA SER A 470 -24.73 -6.96 -6.30
C SER A 470 -23.30 -6.39 -6.49
N PHE A 471 -22.68 -6.73 -7.60
CA PHE A 471 -21.33 -6.24 -7.92
C PHE A 471 -21.29 -4.76 -8.36
N THR A 472 -22.43 -4.18 -8.72
CA THR A 472 -22.51 -2.76 -9.09
C THR A 472 -22.75 -1.91 -7.84
N ARG A 473 -22.16 -0.72 -7.80
CA ARG A 473 -22.27 0.26 -6.71
C ARG A 473 -22.96 1.52 -7.22
N PRO A 474 -24.30 1.59 -7.25
CA PRO A 474 -25.00 2.79 -7.71
C PRO A 474 -24.50 4.03 -6.97
N THR A 475 -24.15 5.04 -7.76
CA THR A 475 -23.54 6.26 -7.24
C THR A 475 -24.31 7.48 -7.75
N PHE A 476 -24.61 8.41 -6.86
CA PHE A 476 -25.13 9.72 -7.17
C PHE A 476 -24.13 10.78 -6.72
N SER A 477 -23.84 11.77 -7.57
CA SER A 477 -22.99 12.89 -7.18
C SER A 477 -23.53 14.22 -7.69
N TYR A 478 -23.28 15.25 -6.88
CA TYR A 478 -23.50 16.63 -7.28
C TYR A 478 -22.17 17.40 -7.13
N THR A 479 -21.80 18.14 -8.18
CA THR A 479 -20.56 18.92 -8.20
C THR A 479 -20.88 20.36 -8.62
N PHE A 480 -20.45 21.30 -7.83
CA PHE A 480 -20.42 22.70 -8.18
C PHE A 480 -18.97 23.13 -8.44
N ARG A 481 -18.73 23.83 -9.57
CA ARG A 481 -17.43 24.41 -9.90
C ARG A 481 -17.58 25.89 -10.25
N ARG A 482 -16.62 26.68 -9.83
CA ARG A 482 -16.39 28.03 -10.34
C ARG A 482 -15.07 28.02 -11.07
N ASN A 483 -15.14 28.24 -12.39
CA ASN A 483 -13.99 28.22 -13.27
C ASN A 483 -13.63 29.64 -13.73
N ASP A 484 -12.34 29.92 -13.75
CA ASP A 484 -11.73 31.12 -14.32
C ASP A 484 -10.63 30.61 -15.28
N VAL A 485 -10.85 30.77 -16.57
CA VAL A 485 -10.10 30.08 -17.62
C VAL A 485 -9.59 31.10 -18.63
N ASP A 486 -8.27 31.16 -18.74
CA ASP A 486 -7.61 31.90 -19.82
C ASP A 486 -7.50 30.98 -21.03
N VAL A 487 -8.05 31.40 -22.16
CA VAL A 487 -8.02 30.63 -23.42
C VAL A 487 -7.06 31.31 -24.38
N TYR A 488 -6.21 30.50 -24.97
CA TYR A 488 -5.17 30.94 -25.90
C TYR A 488 -5.46 30.41 -27.28
N THR A 489 -5.00 31.13 -28.30
CA THR A 489 -5.03 30.75 -29.69
C THR A 489 -3.66 31.00 -30.32
N ASN A 490 -3.01 29.94 -30.80
CA ASN A 490 -1.64 29.98 -31.36
C ASN A 490 -0.60 30.59 -30.36
N GLY A 491 -0.79 30.40 -29.07
CA GLY A 491 0.08 30.85 -28.00
C GLY A 491 -0.17 32.28 -27.50
N ASP A 492 -1.11 33.02 -28.08
CA ASP A 492 -1.51 34.35 -27.62
C ASP A 492 -2.80 34.27 -26.79
N LEU A 493 -2.86 35.02 -25.70
CA LEU A 493 -4.08 35.11 -24.89
C LEU A 493 -5.19 35.75 -25.74
N ASP A 494 -6.23 34.97 -26.00
CA ASP A 494 -7.36 35.39 -26.81
C ASP A 494 -8.47 35.97 -25.92
N TYR A 495 -8.96 35.19 -24.96
CA TYR A 495 -9.97 35.65 -24.02
C TYR A 495 -9.91 34.91 -22.69
N ASN A 496 -10.50 35.52 -21.64
CA ASN A 496 -10.77 34.90 -20.37
C ASN A 496 -12.26 34.63 -20.22
N ILE A 497 -12.61 33.43 -19.79
CA ILE A 497 -14.00 33.04 -19.56
C ILE A 497 -14.20 32.62 -18.10
N ARG A 498 -15.19 33.25 -17.45
CA ARG A 498 -15.62 32.93 -16.10
C ARG A 498 -17.01 32.33 -16.11
N TYR A 499 -17.13 31.13 -15.54
CA TYR A 499 -18.42 30.46 -15.45
C TYR A 499 -18.54 29.61 -14.19
N ASN A 500 -19.79 29.44 -13.73
CA ASN A 500 -20.14 28.44 -12.77
C ASN A 500 -20.70 27.22 -13.51
N GLN A 501 -20.31 26.02 -13.07
CA GLN A 501 -20.86 24.76 -13.57
C GLN A 501 -21.50 24.00 -12.40
N SER A 502 -22.76 23.64 -12.56
CA SER A 502 -23.46 22.70 -11.71
C SER A 502 -23.62 21.38 -12.47
N GLN A 503 -23.31 20.29 -11.82
CA GLN A 503 -23.29 18.97 -12.44
C GLN A 503 -23.93 17.95 -11.48
N ALA A 504 -24.99 17.29 -11.93
CA ALA A 504 -25.57 16.16 -11.22
C ALA A 504 -25.39 14.88 -12.06
N GLU A 505 -24.85 13.84 -11.46
CA GLU A 505 -24.56 12.59 -12.16
C GLU A 505 -25.13 11.40 -11.38
N PHE A 506 -25.80 10.51 -12.08
CA PHE A 506 -26.31 9.26 -11.56
C PHE A 506 -25.74 8.08 -12.35
N LEU A 507 -25.02 7.20 -11.67
CA LEU A 507 -24.33 6.03 -12.21
C LEU A 507 -25.00 4.77 -11.65
N PRO A 508 -26.06 4.24 -12.27
CA PRO A 508 -26.66 2.97 -11.86
C PRO A 508 -25.71 1.79 -12.01
N ILE A 509 -24.79 1.88 -12.97
CA ILE A 509 -23.74 0.88 -13.19
C ILE A 509 -22.39 1.50 -12.84
N ASN A 510 -21.80 1.02 -11.78
CA ASN A 510 -20.47 1.40 -11.33
C ASN A 510 -19.77 0.15 -10.80
N PHE A 511 -18.94 -0.49 -11.65
CA PHE A 511 -18.09 -1.61 -11.28
C PHE A 511 -16.71 -1.07 -10.96
N ASP A 512 -16.25 -1.31 -9.74
CA ASP A 512 -14.94 -0.87 -9.30
C ASP A 512 -14.14 -2.06 -8.78
N LEU A 513 -13.20 -2.51 -9.61
CA LEU A 513 -12.30 -3.62 -9.37
C LEU A 513 -10.86 -3.12 -9.25
N ARG A 514 -9.95 -4.01 -8.91
CA ARG A 514 -8.53 -3.70 -8.72
C ARG A 514 -7.87 -2.98 -9.91
N HIS A 515 -8.13 -3.44 -11.12
CA HIS A 515 -7.51 -2.94 -12.36
C HIS A 515 -8.51 -2.37 -13.36
N PHE A 516 -9.78 -2.44 -13.05
CA PHE A 516 -10.85 -2.11 -13.98
C PHE A 516 -11.97 -1.37 -13.27
N ASN A 517 -12.38 -0.25 -13.84
CA ASN A 517 -13.57 0.48 -13.43
C ASN A 517 -14.43 0.74 -14.66
N LEU A 518 -15.73 0.44 -14.56
CA LEU A 518 -16.73 0.72 -15.59
C LEU A 518 -17.89 1.47 -14.96
N GLN A 519 -18.17 2.64 -15.49
CA GLN A 519 -19.28 3.50 -15.06
C GLN A 519 -20.18 3.79 -16.23
N MET A 520 -21.49 3.62 -16.05
CA MET A 520 -22.48 4.00 -17.06
C MET A 520 -23.64 4.72 -16.35
N GLY A 521 -24.12 5.81 -16.96
CA GLY A 521 -25.19 6.56 -16.36
C GLY A 521 -25.56 7.84 -17.08
N LEU A 522 -26.20 8.71 -16.34
CA LEU A 522 -26.79 9.97 -16.79
C LEU A 522 -26.11 11.12 -16.07
N ARG A 523 -25.91 12.22 -16.78
CA ARG A 523 -25.36 13.45 -16.21
C ARG A 523 -26.12 14.65 -16.72
N TRP A 524 -26.45 15.54 -15.81
CA TRP A 524 -26.97 16.86 -16.11
C TRP A 524 -25.88 17.90 -15.83
N ASP A 525 -25.65 18.80 -16.78
CA ASP A 525 -24.73 19.93 -16.69
C ASP A 525 -25.49 21.25 -16.86
N TYR A 526 -25.21 22.23 -16.03
CA TYR A 526 -25.66 23.60 -16.15
C TYR A 526 -24.48 24.56 -16.13
N PHE A 527 -24.30 25.31 -17.20
CA PHE A 527 -23.29 26.35 -17.34
C PHE A 527 -23.91 27.73 -17.18
N HIS A 528 -23.43 28.47 -16.20
CA HIS A 528 -23.80 29.86 -15.95
C HIS A 528 -22.59 30.75 -16.21
N TYR A 529 -22.55 31.35 -17.41
CA TYR A 529 -21.47 32.24 -17.82
C TYR A 529 -21.62 33.58 -17.14
N ARG A 530 -20.56 34.09 -16.53
CA ARG A 530 -20.56 35.37 -15.82
C ARG A 530 -19.96 36.48 -16.64
N ASN A 531 -18.73 36.29 -17.13
CA ASN A 531 -18.02 37.28 -17.93
C ASN A 531 -17.15 36.57 -18.99
N THR A 532 -17.01 37.22 -20.14
CA THR A 532 -16.00 36.94 -21.14
C THR A 532 -15.23 38.21 -21.40
N LEU A 533 -13.91 38.20 -21.23
CA LEU A 533 -13.02 39.34 -21.41
C LEU A 533 -12.01 39.02 -22.52
N GLY A 534 -11.84 39.93 -23.48
CA GLY A 534 -10.88 39.76 -24.59
C GLY A 534 -11.46 40.20 -25.92
N SER A 535 -10.69 40.08 -26.99
CA SER A 535 -11.09 40.50 -28.34
C SER A 535 -12.29 39.71 -28.89
N GLU A 536 -12.37 38.44 -28.59
CA GLU A 536 -13.49 37.56 -28.95
C GLU A 536 -14.77 37.84 -28.16
N SER A 537 -14.70 38.44 -26.97
CA SER A 537 -15.89 38.79 -26.21
C SER A 537 -16.78 39.81 -26.93
N VAL A 538 -16.19 40.61 -27.80
CA VAL A 538 -16.91 41.56 -28.66
C VAL A 538 -17.59 40.84 -29.83
N LYS A 539 -16.99 39.76 -30.33
CA LYS A 539 -17.55 38.97 -31.48
C LYS A 539 -18.57 37.93 -31.01
N LEU A 540 -18.34 37.25 -29.90
CA LEU A 540 -19.22 36.21 -29.36
C LEU A 540 -20.49 36.76 -28.71
N GLY A 541 -20.47 38.03 -28.28
CA GLY A 541 -21.53 38.63 -27.48
C GLY A 541 -21.67 37.93 -26.08
N PRO A 542 -22.68 38.28 -25.29
CA PRO A 542 -22.88 37.68 -24.00
C PRO A 542 -23.27 36.18 -24.15
N LEU A 543 -22.45 35.28 -23.62
CA LEU A 543 -22.77 33.86 -23.57
C LEU A 543 -24.04 33.64 -22.73
N LYS A 544 -24.96 32.84 -23.23
CA LYS A 544 -26.18 32.47 -22.53
C LYS A 544 -25.96 31.24 -21.68
N ASN A 545 -26.72 31.13 -20.61
CA ASN A 545 -26.73 29.94 -19.78
C ASN A 545 -27.18 28.71 -20.57
N GLU A 546 -26.53 27.59 -20.33
CA GLU A 546 -26.75 26.34 -21.07
C GLU A 546 -27.04 25.17 -20.14
N HIS A 547 -27.94 24.30 -20.57
CA HIS A 547 -28.30 23.05 -19.90
C HIS A 547 -28.10 21.88 -20.84
N PHE A 548 -27.46 20.82 -20.34
CA PHE A 548 -27.24 19.60 -21.10
C PHE A 548 -27.60 18.37 -20.28
N PHE A 549 -28.14 17.38 -20.97
CA PHE A 549 -28.16 16.01 -20.47
C PHE A 549 -27.21 15.17 -21.29
N SER A 550 -26.51 14.25 -20.66
CA SER A 550 -25.64 13.31 -21.34
C SER A 550 -25.81 11.88 -20.83
N TYR A 551 -25.81 10.95 -21.75
CA TYR A 551 -25.68 9.52 -21.50
C TYR A 551 -24.22 9.19 -21.60
N ARG A 552 -23.63 8.61 -20.53
CA ARG A 552 -22.18 8.44 -20.43
C ARG A 552 -21.81 7.00 -20.14
N ALA A 553 -20.71 6.57 -20.74
CA ALA A 553 -20.02 5.34 -20.40
C ALA A 553 -18.53 5.65 -20.25
N ARG A 554 -17.95 5.30 -19.13
CA ARG A 554 -16.52 5.46 -18.83
C ARG A 554 -15.92 4.12 -18.47
N MET A 555 -14.76 3.84 -19.02
CA MET A 555 -13.98 2.66 -18.73
C MET A 555 -12.54 3.06 -18.40
N VAL A 556 -12.03 2.54 -17.31
CA VAL A 556 -10.63 2.71 -16.90
C VAL A 556 -10.03 1.34 -16.63
N PHE A 557 -8.91 1.05 -17.26
CA PHE A 557 -8.09 -0.11 -17.03
C PHE A 557 -6.69 0.34 -16.63
N ASN A 558 -6.15 -0.12 -15.49
CA ASN A 558 -4.84 0.31 -15.02
C ASN A 558 -4.11 -0.81 -14.28
N THR A 559 -3.05 -1.31 -14.88
CA THR A 559 -2.11 -2.29 -14.31
C THR A 559 -0.75 -1.69 -13.97
N GLU A 560 -0.60 -0.36 -14.05
CA GLU A 560 0.66 0.31 -13.74
C GLU A 560 1.07 0.06 -12.28
N ASP A 561 2.36 -0.18 -12.08
CA ASP A 561 2.99 -0.45 -10.80
C ASP A 561 3.10 0.79 -9.91
N ASN A 562 3.16 1.97 -10.50
CA ASN A 562 3.25 3.25 -9.80
C ASN A 562 2.28 4.27 -10.43
N TRP A 563 1.69 5.13 -9.62
CA TRP A 563 0.72 6.12 -10.11
C TRP A 563 1.38 7.27 -10.86
N ASN A 564 2.46 7.83 -10.32
CA ASN A 564 3.12 9.03 -10.83
C ASN A 564 4.24 8.72 -11.84
N PHE A 565 5.09 7.75 -11.51
CA PHE A 565 6.26 7.38 -12.32
C PHE A 565 6.26 5.87 -12.58
N PRO A 566 5.30 5.37 -13.39
CA PRO A 566 5.19 3.95 -13.65
C PRO A 566 6.40 3.43 -14.42
N THR A 567 6.83 2.22 -14.08
CA THR A 567 7.94 1.54 -14.74
C THR A 567 7.46 0.39 -15.63
N ARG A 568 6.29 -0.16 -15.34
CA ARG A 568 5.65 -1.24 -16.11
C ARG A 568 4.15 -1.21 -15.99
N GLY A 569 3.48 -1.79 -16.98
CA GLY A 569 2.03 -1.92 -17.02
C GLY A 569 1.38 -1.07 -18.08
N VAL A 570 0.06 -1.10 -18.11
CA VAL A 570 -0.77 -0.40 -19.09
C VAL A 570 -1.85 0.39 -18.38
N ARG A 571 -2.10 1.60 -18.83
CA ARG A 571 -3.25 2.41 -18.46
C ARG A 571 -4.06 2.73 -19.71
N PHE A 572 -5.35 2.47 -19.65
CA PHE A 572 -6.30 2.78 -20.71
C PHE A 572 -7.54 3.43 -20.11
N ASN A 573 -7.88 4.61 -20.58
CA ASN A 573 -9.10 5.32 -20.22
C ASN A 573 -9.90 5.55 -21.49
N ALA A 574 -11.17 5.24 -21.48
CA ALA A 574 -12.09 5.56 -22.58
C ALA A 574 -13.39 6.14 -22.01
N GLU A 575 -13.92 7.14 -22.67
CA GLU A 575 -15.21 7.75 -22.34
C GLU A 575 -15.99 8.01 -23.62
N TYR A 576 -17.25 7.66 -23.59
CA TYR A 576 -18.24 8.06 -24.56
C TYR A 576 -19.34 8.84 -23.87
N ALA A 577 -19.72 9.97 -24.42
CA ALA A 577 -20.87 10.74 -23.97
C ALA A 577 -21.74 11.15 -25.18
N TYR A 578 -23.02 10.84 -25.13
CA TYR A 578 -24.02 11.45 -26.00
C TYR A 578 -24.66 12.60 -25.25
N VAL A 579 -24.37 13.82 -25.67
CA VAL A 579 -24.84 15.06 -25.03
C VAL A 579 -26.03 15.59 -25.82
N THR A 580 -27.10 15.93 -25.14
CA THR A 580 -28.36 16.38 -25.74
C THR A 580 -29.02 17.44 -24.85
N ASN A 581 -29.91 18.22 -25.46
CA ASN A 581 -30.75 19.21 -24.78
C ASN A 581 -32.21 18.77 -24.73
N ASN A 582 -32.48 17.47 -24.54
CA ASN A 582 -33.82 16.85 -24.60
C ASN A 582 -34.94 17.61 -23.88
N PHE A 583 -34.60 18.52 -22.93
CA PHE A 583 -35.57 19.22 -22.07
C PHE A 583 -35.49 20.74 -22.21
N ALA A 584 -34.58 21.30 -23.03
CA ALA A 584 -34.43 22.71 -23.21
C ALA A 584 -34.35 23.04 -24.71
N LYS A 585 -35.15 24.00 -25.17
CA LYS A 585 -34.94 24.62 -26.46
C LYS A 585 -33.74 25.56 -26.35
N LEU A 586 -32.60 25.15 -26.91
CA LEU A 586 -31.46 26.04 -27.05
C LEU A 586 -31.80 27.12 -28.10
N ASP A 587 -31.75 28.37 -27.66
CA ASP A 587 -31.67 29.50 -28.60
C ASP A 587 -30.24 29.58 -29.15
N VAL A 588 -29.88 28.64 -30.02
CA VAL A 588 -28.61 28.69 -30.75
C VAL A 588 -28.76 29.73 -31.83
N ARG A 589 -27.89 30.74 -31.82
CA ARG A 589 -27.78 31.71 -32.91
C ARG A 589 -26.62 31.33 -33.80
N ASP A 590 -26.80 31.40 -35.13
CA ASP A 590 -25.70 31.30 -36.06
C ASP A 590 -24.83 32.57 -36.04
N ALA A 591 -23.74 32.59 -36.81
CA ALA A 591 -22.83 33.73 -36.90
C ALA A 591 -23.53 35.02 -37.35
N ASP A 592 -24.70 34.92 -37.98
CA ASP A 592 -25.52 36.05 -38.47
C ASP A 592 -26.60 36.46 -37.44
N GLY A 593 -26.64 35.85 -36.26
CA GLY A 593 -27.57 36.18 -35.18
C GLY A 593 -28.97 35.56 -35.30
N ASN A 594 -29.23 34.70 -36.29
CA ASN A 594 -30.53 34.06 -36.50
C ASN A 594 -30.75 32.90 -35.54
N LYS A 595 -31.96 32.79 -34.98
CA LYS A 595 -32.34 31.68 -34.08
C LYS A 595 -32.41 30.36 -34.87
N GLN A 596 -31.49 29.46 -34.63
CA GLN A 596 -31.63 28.08 -35.08
C GLN A 596 -32.20 27.23 -33.95
N GLY A 597 -33.49 27.02 -33.94
CA GLY A 597 -34.17 26.14 -32.99
C GLY A 597 -33.96 24.65 -33.28
N LYS A 598 -32.72 24.18 -33.27
CA LYS A 598 -32.40 22.76 -33.43
C LYS A 598 -32.09 22.12 -32.10
N THR A 599 -32.62 20.92 -31.88
CA THR A 599 -32.20 20.02 -30.80
C THR A 599 -30.71 19.71 -30.97
N MET A 600 -29.93 19.92 -29.92
CA MET A 600 -28.52 19.59 -29.90
C MET A 600 -28.37 18.08 -29.73
N GLY A 601 -27.59 17.45 -30.59
CA GLY A 601 -27.08 16.10 -30.44
C GLY A 601 -25.58 16.13 -30.69
N MET A 602 -24.78 15.78 -29.68
CA MET A 602 -23.33 15.77 -29.76
C MET A 602 -22.82 14.44 -29.20
N SER A 603 -21.98 13.75 -29.95
CA SER A 603 -21.21 12.61 -29.45
C SER A 603 -19.80 13.05 -29.12
N ASP A 604 -19.36 12.79 -27.93
CA ASP A 604 -18.00 13.04 -27.40
C ASP A 604 -17.33 11.70 -27.14
N VAL A 605 -16.25 11.42 -27.85
CA VAL A 605 -15.45 10.20 -27.72
C VAL A 605 -14.06 10.60 -27.25
N ARG A 606 -13.62 10.08 -26.11
CA ARG A 606 -12.27 10.30 -25.56
C ARG A 606 -11.59 8.98 -25.34
N ALA A 607 -10.31 8.92 -25.65
CA ALA A 607 -9.49 7.79 -25.31
C ALA A 607 -8.07 8.24 -24.96
N ASN A 608 -7.47 7.55 -24.02
CA ASN A 608 -6.08 7.72 -23.61
C ASN A 608 -5.50 6.35 -23.30
N TRP A 609 -4.45 5.98 -23.99
CA TRP A 609 -3.71 4.76 -23.79
C TRP A 609 -2.25 5.09 -23.49
N ARG A 610 -1.69 4.49 -22.45
CA ARG A 610 -0.28 4.56 -22.07
C ARG A 610 0.22 3.17 -21.71
N MET A 611 1.41 2.84 -22.17
CA MET A 611 2.11 1.62 -21.78
C MET A 611 3.49 2.00 -21.22
N SER A 612 3.93 1.30 -20.18
CA SER A 612 5.23 1.54 -19.55
C SER A 612 6.07 0.28 -19.57
N PHE A 613 7.31 0.37 -20.05
CA PHE A 613 8.27 -0.71 -20.00
C PHE A 613 9.68 -0.20 -19.70
N SER A 614 10.29 -0.84 -18.71
CA SER A 614 11.66 -0.56 -18.30
C SER A 614 12.62 -1.52 -18.97
N PHE A 615 13.70 -0.97 -19.50
CA PHE A 615 14.83 -1.74 -20.02
C PHE A 615 15.78 -2.17 -18.92
N ASN A 616 15.79 -1.41 -17.82
CA ASN A 616 16.56 -1.68 -16.60
C ASN A 616 15.84 -0.98 -15.42
N ASP A 617 16.44 -1.04 -14.22
CA ASP A 617 15.86 -0.45 -13.00
C ASP A 617 15.77 1.08 -13.02
N ARG A 618 16.34 1.75 -14.01
CA ARG A 618 16.40 3.20 -14.10
C ARG A 618 15.66 3.77 -15.29
N PHE A 619 15.73 3.11 -16.43
CA PHE A 619 15.25 3.66 -17.70
C PHE A 619 13.96 3.01 -18.17
N THR A 620 12.94 3.83 -18.39
CA THR A 620 11.59 3.43 -18.81
C THR A 620 11.17 4.22 -20.05
N ILE A 621 10.53 3.55 -21.00
CA ILE A 621 9.89 4.19 -22.15
C ILE A 621 8.37 4.03 -22.05
N GLN A 622 7.66 5.11 -22.40
CA GLN A 622 6.21 5.18 -22.31
C GLN A 622 5.62 5.76 -23.60
N PRO A 623 5.23 4.92 -24.57
CA PRO A 623 4.37 5.35 -25.68
C PRO A 623 2.96 5.63 -25.18
N MET A 624 2.35 6.69 -25.74
CA MET A 624 1.01 7.15 -25.42
C MET A 624 0.26 7.48 -26.70
N LEU A 625 -1.02 7.12 -26.73
CA LEU A 625 -1.97 7.53 -27.79
C LEU A 625 -3.19 8.09 -27.09
N TYR A 626 -3.61 9.28 -27.51
CA TYR A 626 -4.77 9.92 -26.90
C TYR A 626 -5.47 10.87 -27.84
N GLY A 627 -6.72 11.17 -27.56
CA GLY A 627 -7.47 12.11 -28.35
C GLY A 627 -8.90 12.29 -27.87
N ARG A 628 -9.55 13.26 -28.48
CA ARG A 628 -10.96 13.55 -28.30
C ARG A 628 -11.60 13.92 -29.63
N LEU A 629 -12.69 13.24 -29.95
CA LEU A 629 -13.44 13.41 -31.18
C LEU A 629 -14.87 13.85 -30.83
N ILE A 630 -15.29 15.00 -31.37
CA ILE A 630 -16.61 15.55 -31.14
C ILE A 630 -17.38 15.55 -32.43
N PHE A 631 -18.52 14.87 -32.47
CA PHE A 631 -19.42 14.79 -33.63
C PHE A 631 -20.75 15.49 -33.28
N GLY A 632 -21.36 16.13 -34.25
CA GLY A 632 -22.65 16.84 -34.09
C GLY A 632 -22.65 18.20 -34.74
N SER A 633 -23.81 18.84 -34.73
CA SER A 633 -24.02 20.11 -35.47
C SER A 633 -23.59 21.35 -34.69
N VAL A 634 -23.62 21.28 -33.32
CA VAL A 634 -23.33 22.43 -32.47
C VAL A 634 -22.46 21.96 -31.31
N VAL A 635 -21.45 22.75 -30.94
CA VAL A 635 -20.61 22.52 -29.77
C VAL A 635 -20.65 23.77 -28.90
N SER A 636 -21.02 23.61 -27.62
CA SER A 636 -21.00 24.66 -26.61
C SER A 636 -19.57 25.07 -26.25
N ALA A 637 -19.37 26.32 -25.89
CA ALA A 637 -18.08 26.82 -25.37
C ALA A 637 -17.56 25.99 -24.18
N GLY A 638 -18.45 25.60 -23.26
CA GLY A 638 -18.12 24.76 -22.10
C GLY A 638 -17.78 23.31 -22.44
N LEU A 639 -18.01 22.86 -23.68
CA LEU A 639 -17.78 21.48 -24.16
C LEU A 639 -16.73 21.39 -25.28
N SER A 640 -16.15 22.52 -25.70
CA SER A 640 -15.15 22.57 -26.77
C SER A 640 -13.85 21.89 -26.41
N ASN A 641 -13.05 21.52 -27.43
CA ASN A 641 -11.74 20.93 -27.24
C ASN A 641 -10.69 21.97 -26.82
N THR A 642 -9.87 21.60 -25.85
CA THR A 642 -8.69 22.36 -25.47
C THR A 642 -7.51 21.42 -25.25
N ILE A 643 -6.31 21.86 -25.61
CA ILE A 643 -5.06 21.16 -25.35
C ILE A 643 -4.14 22.04 -24.51
N GLY A 644 -3.12 21.43 -23.90
CA GLY A 644 -2.10 22.11 -23.11
C GLY A 644 -2.14 21.76 -21.63
N GLY A 645 -1.16 22.27 -20.88
CA GLY A 645 -0.92 21.92 -19.49
C GLY A 645 -0.15 20.61 -19.32
N GLU A 646 0.06 20.24 -18.08
CA GLU A 646 0.80 19.06 -17.66
C GLU A 646 -0.12 17.90 -17.31
N TRP A 647 0.40 16.67 -17.38
CA TRP A 647 -0.31 15.47 -16.90
C TRP A 647 -0.64 15.53 -15.41
N PHE A 648 0.17 16.26 -14.62
CA PHE A 648 -0.08 16.57 -13.21
C PHE A 648 -0.91 17.84 -13.01
N GLY A 649 -1.23 18.58 -14.09
CA GLY A 649 -1.92 19.86 -14.10
C GLY A 649 -3.21 19.84 -14.92
N HIS A 650 -4.11 18.92 -14.64
CA HIS A 650 -5.37 18.79 -15.35
C HIS A 650 -6.47 19.56 -14.60
N TYR A 651 -6.90 20.70 -15.14
CA TYR A 651 -7.77 21.65 -14.42
C TYR A 651 -9.23 21.58 -14.79
N ILE A 652 -9.52 21.37 -16.08
CA ILE A 652 -10.89 21.21 -16.58
C ILE A 652 -11.02 19.88 -17.33
N GLU A 653 -12.25 19.39 -17.39
CA GLU A 653 -12.54 18.06 -17.94
C GLU A 653 -12.24 17.95 -19.45
N GLN A 654 -12.30 19.08 -20.17
CA GLN A 654 -12.06 19.16 -21.62
C GLN A 654 -10.58 19.24 -22.00
N GLN A 655 -9.71 19.56 -21.05
CA GLN A 655 -8.28 19.77 -21.28
C GLN A 655 -7.56 18.45 -21.54
N MET A 656 -6.73 18.42 -22.58
CA MET A 656 -5.82 17.32 -22.86
C MET A 656 -4.39 17.85 -22.85
N PRO A 657 -3.51 17.30 -21.98
CA PRO A 657 -2.10 17.70 -21.96
C PRO A 657 -1.41 17.41 -23.29
N PHE A 658 -0.58 18.35 -23.75
CA PHE A 658 0.24 18.19 -24.95
C PHE A 658 1.65 18.71 -24.68
N ALA A 659 2.67 17.90 -24.98
CA ALA A 659 4.05 18.28 -24.72
C ALA A 659 4.41 19.61 -25.41
N GLY A 660 5.02 20.53 -24.67
CA GLY A 660 5.43 21.82 -25.20
C GLY A 660 4.35 22.90 -25.23
N ILE A 661 3.13 22.62 -24.79
CA ILE A 661 2.04 23.59 -24.65
C ILE A 661 1.63 23.69 -23.18
N GLY A 662 1.89 24.82 -22.53
CA GLY A 662 1.59 25.01 -21.11
C GLY A 662 0.21 25.58 -20.85
N ASN A 663 -0.21 26.54 -21.65
CA ASN A 663 -1.50 27.21 -21.50
C ASN A 663 -2.63 26.44 -22.22
N MET A 664 -3.87 26.74 -21.86
CA MET A 664 -5.02 26.15 -22.55
C MET A 664 -5.22 26.75 -23.94
N GLU A 665 -4.87 25.99 -24.95
CA GLU A 665 -5.10 26.33 -26.35
C GLU A 665 -6.45 25.79 -26.82
N TYR A 666 -7.25 26.63 -27.44
CA TYR A 666 -8.46 26.19 -28.14
C TYR A 666 -8.09 25.47 -29.43
N ILE A 667 -8.74 24.35 -29.69
CA ILE A 667 -8.57 23.56 -30.89
C ILE A 667 -9.92 23.12 -31.46
N ASP A 668 -9.89 22.62 -32.69
CA ASP A 668 -11.06 22.10 -33.38
C ASP A 668 -11.64 20.84 -32.75
N ARG A 669 -12.76 20.36 -33.36
CA ARG A 669 -13.57 19.25 -32.83
C ARG A 669 -12.87 17.90 -32.79
N GLN A 670 -11.93 17.68 -33.71
CA GLN A 670 -11.24 16.41 -33.85
C GLN A 670 -9.78 16.59 -33.45
N PHE A 671 -9.34 15.85 -32.45
CA PHE A 671 -7.95 15.87 -32.01
C PHE A 671 -7.47 14.47 -31.72
N VAL A 672 -6.31 14.11 -32.27
CA VAL A 672 -5.57 12.89 -31.94
C VAL A 672 -4.10 13.21 -31.79
N ALA A 673 -3.44 12.53 -30.85
CA ALA A 673 -2.02 12.72 -30.59
C ALA A 673 -1.33 11.39 -30.23
N ALA A 674 -0.07 11.30 -30.64
CA ALA A 674 0.87 10.29 -30.19
C ALA A 674 2.01 10.96 -29.43
N GLN A 675 2.42 10.41 -28.32
CA GLN A 675 3.51 10.91 -27.50
C GLN A 675 4.43 9.77 -27.08
N LEU A 676 5.72 10.04 -27.08
CA LEU A 676 6.72 9.16 -26.51
C LEU A 676 7.37 9.87 -25.33
N GLN A 677 7.38 9.22 -24.15
CA GLN A 677 8.09 9.70 -22.99
C GLN A 677 9.23 8.74 -22.65
N ALA A 678 10.43 9.28 -22.49
CA ALA A 678 11.55 8.61 -21.86
C ALA A 678 11.67 9.10 -20.41
N GLN A 679 11.79 8.17 -19.48
CA GLN A 679 11.90 8.42 -18.04
C GLN A 679 13.19 7.78 -17.52
N GLU A 680 14.05 8.55 -16.90
CA GLU A 680 15.26 8.06 -16.24
C GLU A 680 15.22 8.37 -14.75
N ARG A 681 15.42 7.34 -13.91
CA ARG A 681 15.60 7.50 -12.46
C ARG A 681 17.08 7.73 -12.17
N ILE A 682 17.46 8.98 -11.89
CA ILE A 682 18.85 9.41 -11.69
C ILE A 682 19.37 9.22 -10.26
N GLY A 683 18.54 8.81 -9.33
CA GLY A 683 18.90 8.48 -7.95
C GLY A 683 17.70 8.49 -7.03
N GLY A 684 17.62 7.55 -6.10
CA GLY A 684 16.58 7.48 -5.08
C GLY A 684 15.17 7.69 -5.62
N LYS A 685 14.65 8.90 -5.41
CA LYS A 685 13.29 9.33 -5.80
C LYS A 685 13.29 10.42 -6.89
N SER A 686 14.42 10.65 -7.58
CA SER A 686 14.56 11.71 -8.60
C SER A 686 14.43 11.14 -10.01
N TYR A 687 13.69 11.84 -10.88
CA TYR A 687 13.37 11.43 -12.23
C TYR A 687 13.61 12.57 -13.23
N VAL A 688 14.19 12.26 -14.37
CA VAL A 688 14.26 13.12 -15.55
C VAL A 688 13.32 12.54 -16.60
N LEU A 689 12.49 13.39 -17.19
CA LEU A 689 11.54 13.02 -18.23
C LEU A 689 11.85 13.81 -19.50
N LEU A 690 11.84 13.13 -20.64
CA LEU A 690 11.87 13.75 -21.96
C LEU A 690 10.62 13.28 -22.71
N ARG A 691 9.87 14.22 -23.25
CA ARG A 691 8.63 13.96 -24.00
C ARG A 691 8.70 14.56 -25.37
N VAL A 692 8.25 13.80 -26.38
CA VAL A 692 8.02 14.25 -27.73
C VAL A 692 6.62 13.86 -28.13
N ALA A 693 5.83 14.81 -28.61
CA ALA A 693 4.44 14.59 -29.02
C ALA A 693 4.23 15.07 -30.45
N GLY A 694 3.43 14.33 -31.20
CA GLY A 694 2.87 14.72 -32.48
C GLY A 694 1.35 14.68 -32.42
N GLY A 695 0.66 15.73 -32.88
CA GLY A 695 -0.79 15.81 -32.85
C GLY A 695 -1.39 16.35 -34.14
N GLN A 696 -2.61 15.94 -34.40
CA GLN A 696 -3.44 16.41 -35.54
C GLN A 696 -4.76 16.99 -35.03
N ASN A 697 -5.18 18.07 -35.64
CA ASN A 697 -6.37 18.81 -35.24
C ASN A 697 -7.14 19.25 -36.51
N ALA A 698 -8.45 19.02 -36.55
CA ALA A 698 -9.31 19.39 -37.68
C ALA A 698 -10.77 19.58 -37.24
N GLY A 699 -11.53 20.32 -38.05
CA GLY A 699 -12.98 20.49 -37.89
C GLY A 699 -13.78 19.21 -38.21
N LYS A 700 -13.28 18.36 -39.10
CA LYS A 700 -13.91 17.10 -39.53
C LYS A 700 -12.90 15.95 -39.51
N LEU A 701 -13.35 14.76 -39.14
CA LEU A 701 -12.50 13.58 -39.05
C LEU A 701 -11.78 13.23 -40.35
N LYS A 702 -12.43 13.39 -41.50
CA LYS A 702 -11.85 13.11 -42.81
C LYS A 702 -10.71 14.06 -43.21
N GLU A 703 -10.61 15.21 -42.57
CA GLU A 703 -9.62 16.26 -42.81
C GLU A 703 -8.46 16.20 -41.77
N ILE A 704 -8.47 15.23 -40.88
CA ILE A 704 -7.56 15.23 -39.70
C ILE A 704 -6.09 15.16 -40.10
N PHE A 705 -5.74 14.56 -41.22
CA PHE A 705 -4.38 14.46 -41.73
C PHE A 705 -4.03 15.50 -42.80
N ASP A 706 -4.98 16.37 -43.15
CA ASP A 706 -4.78 17.40 -44.21
C ASP A 706 -4.09 18.66 -43.66
N HIS A 707 -3.99 18.77 -42.33
CA HIS A 707 -3.40 19.93 -41.67
C HIS A 707 -1.95 19.67 -41.21
N ARG A 708 -1.22 20.75 -40.95
CA ARG A 708 0.15 20.66 -40.42
C ARG A 708 0.17 19.99 -39.08
N THR A 709 1.02 18.98 -38.94
CA THR A 709 1.22 18.28 -37.66
C THR A 709 1.74 19.23 -36.59
N MET A 710 1.07 19.27 -35.43
CA MET A 710 1.58 19.91 -34.24
C MET A 710 2.68 19.01 -33.69
N ILE A 711 3.84 19.58 -33.38
CA ILE A 711 4.97 18.89 -32.76
C ILE A 711 5.34 19.65 -31.50
N GLY A 712 5.48 18.91 -30.41
CA GLY A 712 5.92 19.46 -29.14
C GLY A 712 7.03 18.64 -28.51
N VAL A 713 7.95 19.31 -27.84
CA VAL A 713 9.05 18.70 -27.07
C VAL A 713 9.05 19.29 -25.66
N GLN A 714 9.45 18.46 -24.70
CA GLN A 714 9.38 18.84 -23.30
C GLN A 714 10.40 18.06 -22.48
N GLY A 715 11.16 18.76 -21.64
CA GLY A 715 12.03 18.20 -20.64
C GLY A 715 11.52 18.53 -19.24
N ALA A 716 11.60 17.58 -18.32
CA ALA A 716 11.17 17.80 -16.94
C ALA A 716 12.08 17.09 -15.95
N PHE A 717 12.22 17.70 -14.78
CA PHE A 717 12.82 17.09 -13.60
C PHE A 717 11.81 17.01 -12.48
N TYR A 718 11.69 15.83 -11.86
CA TYR A 718 10.78 15.61 -10.72
C TYR A 718 11.48 14.86 -9.60
N TYR A 719 11.14 15.24 -8.38
CA TYR A 719 11.41 14.50 -7.16
C TYR A 719 10.11 13.95 -6.59
N ASN A 720 10.01 12.62 -6.45
CA ASN A 720 8.82 11.96 -5.89
C ASN A 720 8.85 12.04 -4.36
N SER A 721 8.36 13.13 -3.82
CA SER A 721 8.35 13.42 -2.39
C SER A 721 7.16 12.79 -1.66
N LEU A 722 7.14 12.91 -0.33
CA LEU A 722 5.96 12.57 0.49
C LEU A 722 4.77 13.48 0.21
N PHE A 723 5.03 14.70 -0.29
CA PHE A 723 4.03 15.70 -0.65
C PHE A 723 3.51 15.55 -2.08
N GLY A 724 3.88 14.49 -2.78
CA GLY A 724 3.63 14.26 -4.19
C GLY A 724 4.81 14.67 -5.07
N PRO A 725 4.64 14.65 -6.41
CA PRO A 725 5.67 15.06 -7.35
C PRO A 725 6.03 16.55 -7.19
N LEU A 726 7.30 16.83 -6.95
CA LEU A 726 7.86 18.18 -6.93
C LEU A 726 8.76 18.33 -8.13
N GLY A 727 8.50 19.28 -9.02
CA GLY A 727 9.33 19.40 -10.19
C GLY A 727 9.06 20.59 -11.08
N ALA A 728 9.87 20.70 -12.11
CA ALA A 728 9.79 21.74 -13.11
C ALA A 728 9.88 21.14 -14.52
N THR A 729 9.19 21.78 -15.42
CA THR A 729 9.11 21.41 -16.83
C THR A 729 9.42 22.61 -17.72
N LEU A 730 10.16 22.36 -18.80
CA LEU A 730 10.42 23.30 -19.87
C LEU A 730 9.96 22.67 -21.18
N GLY A 731 9.19 23.39 -21.97
CA GLY A 731 8.64 22.87 -23.21
C GLY A 731 8.56 23.87 -24.34
N TYR A 732 8.50 23.37 -25.58
CA TYR A 732 8.31 24.14 -26.82
C TYR A 732 7.43 23.39 -27.79
N SER A 733 6.54 24.08 -28.49
CA SER A 733 5.72 23.53 -29.57
C SER A 733 5.79 24.43 -30.81
N ASN A 734 5.79 23.79 -32.00
CA ASN A 734 5.66 24.51 -33.30
C ASN A 734 4.28 25.16 -33.48
N HIS A 735 3.29 24.76 -32.70
CA HIS A 735 1.92 25.34 -32.75
C HIS A 735 1.91 26.72 -32.08
N THR A 736 2.37 26.80 -30.83
CA THR A 736 2.41 28.07 -30.06
C THR A 736 3.64 28.93 -30.40
N LYS A 737 4.71 28.30 -30.90
CA LYS A 737 6.03 28.92 -31.14
C LYS A 737 6.61 29.65 -29.93
N LYS A 738 6.21 29.24 -28.74
CA LYS A 738 6.64 29.81 -27.45
C LYS A 738 7.26 28.73 -26.59
N VAL A 739 8.24 29.12 -25.78
CA VAL A 739 8.77 28.30 -24.71
C VAL A 739 7.90 28.52 -23.48
N TYR A 740 7.50 27.44 -22.83
CA TYR A 740 6.80 27.54 -21.58
C TYR A 740 7.58 26.88 -20.45
N PHE A 741 7.36 27.40 -19.25
CA PHE A 741 7.95 26.91 -18.01
C PHE A 741 6.84 26.62 -17.00
N TYR A 742 6.92 25.46 -16.34
CA TYR A 742 5.90 25.03 -15.40
C TYR A 742 6.55 24.43 -14.15
N ILE A 743 6.05 24.81 -12.98
CA ILE A 743 6.43 24.22 -11.70
C ILE A 743 5.21 23.52 -11.12
N ASN A 744 5.44 22.32 -10.55
CA ASN A 744 4.45 21.57 -9.81
C ASN A 744 5.00 21.15 -8.46
N LEU A 745 4.23 21.40 -7.41
CA LEU A 745 4.50 20.98 -6.04
C LEU A 745 3.23 20.32 -5.47
N GLY A 746 3.20 19.01 -5.37
CA GLY A 746 2.07 18.29 -4.80
C GLY A 746 1.39 17.29 -5.71
N TYR A 747 0.36 16.65 -5.19
CA TYR A 747 -0.43 15.65 -5.91
C TYR A 747 -1.42 16.31 -6.88
N GLU A 748 -1.81 15.55 -7.89
CA GLU A 748 -2.91 15.91 -8.81
C GLU A 748 -4.26 15.77 -8.09
N PHE A 749 -5.12 16.83 -8.14
CA PHE A 749 -6.51 16.77 -7.71
C PHE A 749 -7.43 17.75 -8.43
#